data_3e9a54db35967f4377dacc1bd7184710
#
_entry.id   3e9a54db35967f4377dacc1bd7184710
#
_cell.length_a   1.000
_cell.length_b   1.000
_cell.length_c   1.000
_cell.angle_alpha   90.00
_cell.angle_beta   90.00
_cell.angle_gamma   90.00
#
_symmetry.space_group_name_H-M   'P 1'
#
loop_
_entity.id
_entity.type
_entity.pdbx_description
1 polymer ?
#
loop_
_entity_poly.entity_id
_entity_poly.type
_entity_poly.pdbx_seq_one_letter_code
_entity_poly.pdbx_strand_id
1 'polypeptide(L)'
;MIGLGKIAKKVFGTPNDRRIREVQAVVETINALEKDFSLLSDNEISSKTEEFKKRFKEGETLDKLLPEAFANCREAAKRSLGLRAFDVQLIGGIFLHRGNISEMKTGEGKTLVATFPAYLNALVGKGVHIVTVNDYLAKRDADWMSKVYTALGMTTGVVYPQQEDDEKLKAYSCDITYATNNELGFDYLRDNMKPSIDQIAQKHHYFAIVDEVDSILVDEARTPLIISGPAQDRSELYIKIDKLIPTLEDNHFTIDEKSRNVTFTDEGNDFLELQLRERNLLPDTQSLYDPESTTVVHHVNQGLRAHKLFTKDKDYIVRDKQVILIDEFTGRMMSGRRLSEGLHQAIEAKEGCDIQPENVTLASVTFQNYFRLYEKLSGMTGTAATEADEFMEIYKLGVLEIPTNKPITRTDEDDRVYRTAKEKYTAIVGEVRKANSKGQPVLLGTTSIEKSELLSSLLKNSGIKHNVLNARQHEQEAAIVADAGKFGAVTIATNMAGRGTDIQLGGNMEMQVLEALQNKPKSNPDLIRKAIEEKHLKDKNKVLEAGGLFVLASERHESRRIDNQLRGRSGRQGDPGKTCFFLSLEDDLMRIFGSERLDKVLSTLGMEEGEAIVHPWVNKSLERAQSKVEARNFDIRKQLLKFDDVMNDQRIAIFEQRLDIMRAEDQTEIIEDMRNDVIDDLINVHIPPKSYPDQWDLDGLKDSVKESINLDLPIDDWANEEGVDDELLTERIEDAANSMMADKTKAFGKEAMQQVEKQLLLQTIDTKWREHLITLEHLRSVVGFRGYAQRDPLNEYKNEAFQLFERLLNGLRYDVTKQLSIVRPLTDAERKAMIAKFLDEQKKPKETSKTESSKALKSNSSMPLGAKTPPEQMPKGWQATGRNELCLCGSGKKFKHCHGRL
;
A
#
# COMPACT_ATOMS: atom_id res chain seq x y z
N MET A 1 -35.50 -31.82 4.55
CA MET A 1 -35.48 -30.47 5.14
C MET A 1 -35.03 -29.36 4.17
N ILE A 2 -34.91 -29.61 2.85
CA ILE A 2 -34.40 -28.61 1.85
C ILE A 2 -35.51 -27.67 1.31
N GLY A 3 -36.80 -27.95 1.57
CA GLY A 3 -37.92 -27.16 1.04
C GLY A 3 -38.34 -25.94 1.88
N LEU A 4 -38.33 -26.04 3.19
CA LEU A 4 -38.83 -24.99 4.11
C LEU A 4 -37.98 -23.72 4.09
N GLY A 5 -36.65 -23.84 4.01
CA GLY A 5 -35.73 -22.68 3.91
C GLY A 5 -35.88 -21.89 2.60
N LYS A 6 -36.16 -22.56 1.48
CA LYS A 6 -36.40 -21.87 0.19
C LYS A 6 -37.77 -21.16 0.17
N ILE A 7 -38.79 -21.73 0.80
CA ILE A 7 -40.11 -21.10 0.93
C ILE A 7 -40.05 -19.91 1.88
N ALA A 8 -39.38 -20.03 3.02
CA ALA A 8 -39.16 -18.92 3.95
C ALA A 8 -38.39 -17.74 3.31
N LYS A 9 -37.32 -18.01 2.54
CA LYS A 9 -36.60 -16.98 1.77
C LYS A 9 -37.50 -16.30 0.72
N LYS A 10 -38.40 -17.01 0.11
CA LYS A 10 -39.32 -16.46 -0.92
C LYS A 10 -40.44 -15.62 -0.32
N VAL A 11 -40.84 -15.85 0.94
CA VAL A 11 -41.92 -15.13 1.63
C VAL A 11 -41.37 -13.95 2.44
N PHE A 12 -40.25 -14.12 3.15
CA PHE A 12 -39.70 -13.11 4.08
C PHE A 12 -38.51 -12.33 3.51
N GLY A 13 -38.01 -12.69 2.34
CA GLY A 13 -36.81 -12.12 1.74
C GLY A 13 -35.52 -12.48 2.51
N THR A 14 -34.40 -12.16 1.93
CA THR A 14 -33.09 -12.25 2.61
C THR A 14 -32.88 -11.06 3.56
N PRO A 15 -31.90 -11.12 4.49
CA PRO A 15 -31.50 -9.95 5.26
C PRO A 15 -31.11 -8.75 4.36
N ASN A 16 -30.48 -9.02 3.22
CA ASN A 16 -30.14 -8.04 2.21
C ASN A 16 -31.39 -7.36 1.62
N ASP A 17 -32.43 -8.14 1.24
CA ASP A 17 -33.68 -7.58 0.71
C ASP A 17 -34.41 -6.70 1.71
N ARG A 18 -34.29 -6.97 3.01
CA ARG A 18 -34.90 -6.14 4.05
C ARG A 18 -34.19 -4.79 4.16
N ARG A 19 -32.86 -4.77 4.18
CA ARG A 19 -32.06 -3.55 4.21
C ARG A 19 -32.32 -2.68 2.97
N ILE A 20 -32.43 -3.30 1.78
CA ILE A 20 -32.76 -2.58 0.54
C ILE A 20 -34.15 -1.93 0.65
N ARG A 21 -35.14 -2.64 1.20
CA ARG A 21 -36.49 -2.06 1.40
C ARG A 21 -36.50 -0.87 2.38
N GLU A 22 -35.67 -0.89 3.42
CA GLU A 22 -35.54 0.24 4.36
C GLU A 22 -35.12 1.53 3.67
N VAL A 23 -34.23 1.44 2.68
CA VAL A 23 -33.73 2.64 1.95
C VAL A 23 -34.65 3.02 0.78
N GLN A 24 -35.57 2.16 0.38
CA GLN A 24 -36.47 2.41 -0.75
C GLN A 24 -37.31 3.69 -0.54
N ALA A 25 -37.80 3.92 0.69
CA ALA A 25 -38.57 5.13 1.03
C ALA A 25 -37.73 6.42 0.88
N VAL A 26 -36.42 6.33 1.18
CA VAL A 26 -35.51 7.46 0.96
C VAL A 26 -35.33 7.74 -0.54
N VAL A 27 -35.18 6.70 -1.35
CA VAL A 27 -35.10 6.82 -2.82
C VAL A 27 -36.38 7.41 -3.39
N GLU A 28 -37.55 7.03 -2.90
CA GLU A 28 -38.83 7.61 -3.30
C GLU A 28 -38.91 9.12 -2.97
N THR A 29 -38.38 9.52 -1.80
CA THR A 29 -38.26 10.94 -1.43
C THR A 29 -37.35 11.70 -2.38
N ILE A 30 -36.17 11.13 -2.73
CA ILE A 30 -35.23 11.72 -3.71
C ILE A 30 -35.92 11.88 -5.07
N ASN A 31 -36.66 10.86 -5.51
CA ASN A 31 -37.42 10.90 -6.77
C ASN A 31 -38.51 11.98 -6.76
N ALA A 32 -39.20 12.18 -5.63
CA ALA A 32 -40.21 13.25 -5.50
C ALA A 32 -39.59 14.64 -5.62
N LEU A 33 -38.38 14.86 -5.10
CA LEU A 33 -37.65 16.14 -5.17
C LEU A 33 -37.08 16.44 -6.57
N GLU A 34 -37.02 15.48 -7.48
CA GLU A 34 -36.37 15.67 -8.80
C GLU A 34 -36.98 16.80 -9.62
N LYS A 35 -38.32 17.01 -9.53
CA LYS A 35 -39.00 18.11 -10.24
C LYS A 35 -38.57 19.47 -9.73
N ASP A 36 -38.47 19.62 -8.42
CA ASP A 36 -38.14 20.89 -7.78
C ASP A 36 -36.70 21.28 -8.10
N PHE A 37 -35.79 20.35 -8.01
CA PHE A 37 -34.36 20.57 -8.35
C PHE A 37 -34.14 20.80 -9.86
N SER A 38 -34.95 20.21 -10.74
CA SER A 38 -34.87 20.45 -12.19
C SER A 38 -35.25 21.89 -12.59
N LEU A 39 -35.97 22.62 -11.76
CA LEU A 39 -36.36 24.01 -12.00
C LEU A 39 -35.31 25.02 -11.53
N LEU A 40 -34.37 24.61 -10.70
CA LEU A 40 -33.28 25.45 -10.19
C LEU A 40 -32.31 25.82 -11.31
N SER A 41 -31.79 27.05 -11.28
CA SER A 41 -30.65 27.45 -12.11
C SER A 41 -29.35 26.83 -11.65
N ASP A 42 -28.30 26.84 -12.48
CA ASP A 42 -27.00 26.29 -12.12
C ASP A 42 -26.38 27.00 -10.89
N ASN A 43 -26.60 28.30 -10.75
CA ASN A 43 -26.17 29.04 -9.56
C ASN A 43 -26.93 28.63 -8.31
N GLU A 44 -28.21 28.34 -8.40
CA GLU A 44 -29.00 27.86 -7.26
C GLU A 44 -28.59 26.48 -6.84
N ILE A 45 -28.28 25.54 -7.77
CA ILE A 45 -27.74 24.24 -7.49
C ILE A 45 -26.41 24.33 -6.72
N SER A 46 -25.51 25.20 -7.14
CA SER A 46 -24.26 25.44 -6.42
C SER A 46 -24.50 26.09 -5.05
N SER A 47 -25.42 27.06 -4.94
CA SER A 47 -25.73 27.73 -3.68
C SER A 47 -26.35 26.80 -2.63
N LYS A 48 -27.05 25.75 -3.05
CA LYS A 48 -27.57 24.71 -2.14
C LYS A 48 -26.49 24.07 -1.30
N THR A 49 -25.29 23.95 -1.81
CA THR A 49 -24.15 23.41 -1.04
C THR A 49 -23.84 24.27 0.19
N GLU A 50 -23.81 25.58 0.05
CA GLU A 50 -23.56 26.47 1.20
C GLU A 50 -24.76 26.48 2.18
N GLU A 51 -25.99 26.33 1.67
CA GLU A 51 -27.17 26.13 2.51
C GLU A 51 -27.04 24.85 3.34
N PHE A 52 -26.65 23.72 2.73
CA PHE A 52 -26.47 22.45 3.43
C PHE A 52 -25.33 22.51 4.45
N LYS A 53 -24.19 23.12 4.11
CA LYS A 53 -23.08 23.35 5.06
C LYS A 53 -23.55 24.17 6.28
N LYS A 54 -24.40 25.19 6.06
CA LYS A 54 -24.95 26.00 7.14
C LYS A 54 -25.90 25.18 8.02
N ARG A 55 -26.87 24.48 7.44
CA ARG A 55 -27.80 23.60 8.18
C ARG A 55 -27.06 22.53 8.98
N PHE A 56 -26.00 21.94 8.43
CA PHE A 56 -25.16 21.01 9.15
C PHE A 56 -24.47 21.67 10.36
N LYS A 57 -23.91 22.87 10.21
CA LYS A 57 -23.31 23.64 11.33
C LYS A 57 -24.34 24.03 12.40
N GLU A 58 -25.59 24.20 12.02
CA GLU A 58 -26.73 24.47 12.93
C GLU A 58 -27.22 23.19 13.64
N GLY A 59 -26.62 22.03 13.38
CA GLY A 59 -26.89 20.77 14.07
C GLY A 59 -27.78 19.78 13.33
N GLU A 60 -28.13 20.03 12.07
CA GLU A 60 -28.86 19.05 11.27
C GLU A 60 -27.93 17.89 10.84
N THR A 61 -28.42 16.66 10.95
CA THR A 61 -27.61 15.48 10.64
C THR A 61 -27.49 15.25 9.11
N LEU A 62 -26.37 14.64 8.67
CA LEU A 62 -26.19 14.27 7.26
C LEU A 62 -27.32 13.36 6.74
N ASP A 63 -27.85 12.45 7.57
CA ASP A 63 -28.97 11.58 7.18
C ASP A 63 -30.25 12.35 6.86
N LYS A 64 -30.49 13.47 7.52
CA LYS A 64 -31.64 14.36 7.19
C LYS A 64 -31.41 15.16 5.92
N LEU A 65 -30.19 15.61 5.68
CA LEU A 65 -29.79 16.31 4.46
C LEU A 65 -29.69 15.39 3.23
N LEU A 66 -29.51 14.07 3.43
CA LEU A 66 -29.25 13.09 2.38
C LEU A 66 -30.24 13.17 1.21
N PRO A 67 -31.58 13.21 1.39
CA PRO A 67 -32.50 13.20 0.26
C PRO A 67 -32.34 14.44 -0.63
N GLU A 68 -32.19 15.62 -0.04
CA GLU A 68 -32.00 16.87 -0.78
C GLU A 68 -30.63 16.94 -1.44
N ALA A 69 -29.56 16.54 -0.72
CA ALA A 69 -28.21 16.53 -1.26
C ALA A 69 -28.06 15.55 -2.44
N PHE A 70 -28.69 14.37 -2.34
CA PHE A 70 -28.69 13.40 -3.43
C PHE A 70 -29.50 13.86 -4.63
N ALA A 71 -30.63 14.53 -4.41
CA ALA A 71 -31.41 15.15 -5.50
C ALA A 71 -30.61 16.24 -6.22
N ASN A 72 -29.91 17.11 -5.47
CA ASN A 72 -29.04 18.14 -6.00
C ASN A 72 -27.88 17.55 -6.82
N CYS A 73 -27.20 16.53 -6.27
CA CYS A 73 -26.12 15.83 -6.96
C CYS A 73 -26.59 15.12 -8.24
N ARG A 74 -27.79 14.52 -8.22
CA ARG A 74 -28.41 13.86 -9.38
C ARG A 74 -28.67 14.84 -10.52
N GLU A 75 -29.24 16.01 -10.21
CA GLU A 75 -29.49 17.04 -11.21
C GLU A 75 -28.17 17.63 -11.74
N ALA A 76 -27.18 17.89 -10.87
CA ALA A 76 -25.86 18.33 -11.29
C ALA A 76 -25.19 17.32 -12.24
N ALA A 77 -25.23 16.02 -11.94
CA ALA A 77 -24.70 14.96 -12.79
C ALA A 77 -25.43 14.89 -14.15
N LYS A 78 -26.74 15.05 -14.15
CA LYS A 78 -27.56 15.08 -15.37
C LYS A 78 -27.19 16.27 -16.27
N ARG A 79 -26.97 17.46 -15.71
CA ARG A 79 -26.58 18.66 -16.47
C ARG A 79 -25.14 18.60 -16.96
N SER A 80 -24.21 18.26 -16.10
CA SER A 80 -22.77 18.32 -16.40
C SER A 80 -22.29 17.15 -17.26
N LEU A 81 -22.85 15.94 -17.09
CA LEU A 81 -22.43 14.72 -17.76
C LEU A 81 -23.50 14.10 -18.68
N GLY A 82 -24.75 14.56 -18.65
CA GLY A 82 -25.86 13.88 -19.31
C GLY A 82 -26.28 12.57 -18.63
N LEU A 83 -25.79 12.28 -17.42
CA LEU A 83 -26.01 11.03 -16.71
C LEU A 83 -27.03 11.21 -15.57
N ARG A 84 -28.25 10.72 -15.76
CA ARG A 84 -29.22 10.61 -14.67
C ARG A 84 -29.02 9.31 -13.92
N ALA A 85 -28.67 9.37 -12.66
CA ALA A 85 -28.47 8.18 -11.83
C ALA A 85 -29.77 7.34 -11.69
N PHE A 86 -29.64 6.03 -11.78
CA PHE A 86 -30.73 5.07 -11.56
C PHE A 86 -30.99 4.90 -10.06
N ASP A 87 -32.19 4.42 -9.72
CA ASP A 87 -32.58 4.19 -8.33
C ASP A 87 -31.64 3.18 -7.62
N VAL A 88 -31.20 2.14 -8.32
CA VAL A 88 -30.19 1.18 -7.80
C VAL A 88 -28.85 1.84 -7.46
N GLN A 89 -28.46 2.89 -8.21
CA GLN A 89 -27.25 3.66 -7.95
C GLN A 89 -27.43 4.55 -6.71
N LEU A 90 -28.60 5.13 -6.51
CA LEU A 90 -28.91 5.86 -5.28
C LEU A 90 -28.88 4.95 -4.06
N ILE A 91 -29.45 3.72 -4.16
CA ILE A 91 -29.38 2.71 -3.11
C ILE A 91 -27.92 2.40 -2.75
N GLY A 92 -27.07 2.17 -3.77
CA GLY A 92 -25.64 1.96 -3.58
C GLY A 92 -24.96 3.13 -2.85
N GLY A 93 -25.24 4.37 -3.25
CA GLY A 93 -24.73 5.59 -2.62
C GLY A 93 -25.16 5.76 -1.16
N ILE A 94 -26.41 5.41 -0.83
CA ILE A 94 -26.92 5.48 0.55
C ILE A 94 -26.16 4.47 1.45
N PHE A 95 -25.91 3.26 0.96
CA PHE A 95 -25.15 2.27 1.74
C PHE A 95 -23.68 2.64 1.89
N LEU A 96 -23.06 3.25 0.88
CA LEU A 96 -21.71 3.82 1.01
C LEU A 96 -21.70 4.92 2.08
N HIS A 97 -22.69 5.83 2.08
CA HIS A 97 -22.80 6.84 3.13
C HIS A 97 -22.93 6.22 4.53
N ARG A 98 -23.59 5.08 4.66
CA ARG A 98 -23.76 4.35 5.93
C ARG A 98 -22.56 3.51 6.34
N GLY A 99 -21.40 3.63 5.68
CA GLY A 99 -20.19 2.89 6.03
C GLY A 99 -20.27 1.39 5.71
N ASN A 100 -20.86 1.03 4.57
CA ASN A 100 -20.95 -0.35 4.11
C ASN A 100 -20.23 -0.54 2.76
N ILE A 101 -20.03 -1.78 2.38
CA ILE A 101 -19.60 -2.15 1.03
C ILE A 101 -20.83 -2.37 0.16
N SER A 102 -20.93 -1.60 -0.92
CA SER A 102 -21.94 -1.77 -1.95
C SER A 102 -21.39 -2.70 -3.04
N GLU A 103 -21.84 -3.97 -3.05
CA GLU A 103 -21.52 -4.87 -4.14
C GLU A 103 -22.43 -4.56 -5.33
N MET A 104 -21.87 -3.89 -6.32
CA MET A 104 -22.53 -3.57 -7.59
C MET A 104 -21.83 -4.25 -8.73
N LYS A 105 -22.56 -5.01 -9.54
CA LYS A 105 -21.97 -5.74 -10.66
C LYS A 105 -21.20 -4.79 -11.60
N THR A 106 -20.18 -5.31 -12.23
CA THR A 106 -19.32 -4.51 -13.15
C THR A 106 -20.19 -3.93 -14.26
N GLY A 107 -20.02 -2.64 -14.58
CA GLY A 107 -20.81 -1.94 -15.58
C GLY A 107 -22.08 -1.25 -15.03
N GLU A 108 -22.36 -1.29 -13.73
CA GLU A 108 -23.49 -0.58 -13.09
C GLU A 108 -23.16 0.89 -12.73
N GLY A 109 -22.00 1.40 -13.10
CA GLY A 109 -21.64 2.83 -12.95
C GLY A 109 -21.19 3.21 -11.53
N LYS A 110 -20.39 2.38 -10.87
CA LYS A 110 -19.84 2.62 -9.52
C LYS A 110 -19.18 3.98 -9.35
N THR A 111 -18.44 4.47 -10.35
CA THR A 111 -17.81 5.80 -10.31
C THR A 111 -18.81 6.93 -10.07
N LEU A 112 -19.96 6.89 -10.73
CA LEU A 112 -21.05 7.84 -10.50
C LEU A 112 -21.67 7.65 -9.11
N VAL A 113 -21.83 6.40 -8.66
CA VAL A 113 -22.41 6.10 -7.34
C VAL A 113 -21.60 6.72 -6.20
N ALA A 114 -20.27 6.67 -6.27
CA ALA A 114 -19.38 7.26 -5.28
C ALA A 114 -19.55 8.78 -5.14
N THR A 115 -20.01 9.46 -6.19
CA THR A 115 -20.16 10.91 -6.20
C THR A 115 -21.19 11.40 -5.18
N PHE A 116 -22.27 10.65 -4.97
CA PHE A 116 -23.35 11.02 -4.05
C PHE A 116 -22.91 11.05 -2.58
N PRO A 117 -22.37 9.96 -2.02
CA PRO A 117 -21.89 9.96 -0.64
C PRO A 117 -20.65 10.86 -0.47
N ALA A 118 -19.79 11.01 -1.49
CA ALA A 118 -18.66 11.91 -1.43
C ALA A 118 -19.11 13.35 -1.26
N TYR A 119 -20.07 13.82 -2.08
CA TYR A 119 -20.64 15.14 -1.96
C TYR A 119 -21.28 15.39 -0.59
N LEU A 120 -22.14 14.48 -0.13
CA LEU A 120 -22.82 14.61 1.16
C LEU A 120 -21.84 14.70 2.35
N ASN A 121 -20.84 13.86 2.36
CA ASN A 121 -19.86 13.84 3.46
C ASN A 121 -18.85 14.99 3.37
N ALA A 122 -18.57 15.52 2.17
CA ALA A 122 -17.72 16.70 2.01
C ALA A 122 -18.31 17.97 2.62
N LEU A 123 -19.63 18.03 2.84
CA LEU A 123 -20.30 19.14 3.56
C LEU A 123 -19.75 19.37 4.97
N VAL A 124 -19.17 18.36 5.60
CA VAL A 124 -18.54 18.45 6.93
C VAL A 124 -17.28 19.33 6.92
N GLY A 125 -16.59 19.45 5.77
CA GLY A 125 -15.38 20.26 5.61
C GLY A 125 -14.10 19.60 6.12
N LYS A 126 -14.10 18.28 6.39
CA LYS A 126 -12.90 17.51 6.81
C LYS A 126 -12.20 16.79 5.65
N GLY A 127 -12.70 16.93 4.41
CA GLY A 127 -12.21 16.22 3.24
C GLY A 127 -12.73 14.78 3.12
N VAL A 128 -12.91 14.33 1.88
CA VAL A 128 -13.31 12.96 1.52
C VAL A 128 -12.30 12.38 0.56
N HIS A 129 -11.81 11.17 0.83
CA HIS A 129 -10.87 10.48 -0.02
C HIS A 129 -11.57 9.39 -0.84
N ILE A 130 -11.42 9.43 -2.16
CA ILE A 130 -11.86 8.36 -3.07
C ILE A 130 -10.61 7.59 -3.51
N VAL A 131 -10.57 6.33 -3.11
CA VAL A 131 -9.38 5.47 -3.25
C VAL A 131 -9.52 4.58 -4.46
N THR A 132 -8.53 4.57 -5.33
CA THR A 132 -8.49 3.73 -6.54
C THR A 132 -7.26 2.84 -6.55
N VAL A 133 -7.27 1.80 -7.39
CA VAL A 133 -6.17 0.81 -7.48
C VAL A 133 -4.96 1.30 -8.26
N ASN A 134 -5.08 2.37 -9.07
CA ASN A 134 -3.97 2.93 -9.82
C ASN A 134 -4.17 4.42 -10.15
N ASP A 135 -3.09 5.10 -10.51
CA ASP A 135 -3.04 6.53 -10.81
C ASP A 135 -3.81 6.92 -12.08
N TYR A 136 -3.86 6.05 -13.08
CA TYR A 136 -4.66 6.27 -14.27
C TYR A 136 -6.16 6.41 -13.93
N LEU A 137 -6.69 5.51 -13.11
CA LEU A 137 -8.08 5.57 -12.65
C LEU A 137 -8.32 6.78 -11.76
N ALA A 138 -7.41 7.10 -10.86
CA ALA A 138 -7.52 8.26 -9.99
C ALA A 138 -7.66 9.56 -10.82
N LYS A 139 -6.81 9.74 -11.82
CA LYS A 139 -6.85 10.91 -12.72
C LYS A 139 -8.12 10.92 -13.58
N ARG A 140 -8.41 9.80 -14.26
CA ARG A 140 -9.58 9.67 -15.14
C ARG A 140 -10.89 9.97 -14.41
N ASP A 141 -11.08 9.35 -13.25
CA ASP A 141 -12.34 9.45 -12.51
C ASP A 141 -12.48 10.82 -11.84
N ALA A 142 -11.37 11.40 -11.36
CA ALA A 142 -11.35 12.77 -10.89
C ALA A 142 -11.69 13.77 -12.00
N ASP A 143 -11.04 13.68 -13.17
CA ASP A 143 -11.30 14.57 -14.30
C ASP A 143 -12.75 14.47 -14.79
N TRP A 144 -13.30 13.25 -14.75
CA TRP A 144 -14.69 13.04 -15.17
C TRP A 144 -15.68 13.55 -14.14
N MET A 145 -15.55 13.19 -12.87
CA MET A 145 -16.49 13.55 -11.79
C MET A 145 -16.30 14.98 -11.28
N SER A 146 -15.12 15.59 -11.47
CA SER A 146 -14.89 17.00 -11.11
C SER A 146 -15.91 17.95 -11.75
N LYS A 147 -16.45 17.62 -12.93
CA LYS A 147 -17.51 18.41 -13.58
C LYS A 147 -18.77 18.46 -12.73
N VAL A 148 -19.13 17.37 -12.07
CA VAL A 148 -20.28 17.30 -11.14
C VAL A 148 -19.96 18.08 -9.88
N TYR A 149 -18.79 17.86 -9.29
CA TYR A 149 -18.38 18.54 -8.04
C TYR A 149 -18.27 20.06 -8.23
N THR A 150 -17.70 20.49 -9.36
CA THR A 150 -17.62 21.92 -9.71
C THR A 150 -19.02 22.54 -9.88
N ALA A 151 -19.95 21.83 -10.53
CA ALA A 151 -21.35 22.30 -10.65
C ALA A 151 -22.04 22.41 -9.29
N LEU A 152 -21.60 21.63 -8.31
CA LEU A 152 -22.07 21.69 -6.90
C LEU A 152 -21.30 22.70 -6.04
N GLY A 153 -20.28 23.39 -6.58
CA GLY A 153 -19.46 24.33 -5.83
C GLY A 153 -18.41 23.67 -4.92
N MET A 154 -18.02 22.42 -5.20
CA MET A 154 -16.99 21.67 -4.48
C MET A 154 -15.69 21.63 -5.25
N THR A 155 -14.57 21.55 -4.51
CA THR A 155 -13.22 21.43 -5.05
C THR A 155 -12.77 19.97 -5.14
N THR A 156 -11.98 19.63 -6.16
CA THR A 156 -11.49 18.26 -6.39
C THR A 156 -9.98 18.27 -6.57
N GLY A 157 -9.29 17.42 -5.83
CA GLY A 157 -7.84 17.18 -5.93
C GLY A 157 -7.53 15.77 -6.41
N VAL A 158 -6.33 15.58 -6.97
CA VAL A 158 -5.80 14.27 -7.35
C VAL A 158 -4.40 14.10 -6.81
N VAL A 159 -4.13 12.96 -6.17
CA VAL A 159 -2.80 12.59 -5.68
C VAL A 159 -2.28 11.41 -6.49
N TYR A 160 -1.06 11.55 -7.00
CA TYR A 160 -0.38 10.53 -7.81
C TYR A 160 1.13 10.50 -7.50
N PRO A 161 1.84 9.43 -7.91
CA PRO A 161 3.27 9.30 -7.66
C PRO A 161 4.10 10.45 -8.22
N GLN A 162 5.19 10.80 -7.51
CA GLN A 162 6.17 11.84 -7.93
C GLN A 162 5.61 13.29 -8.00
N GLN A 163 4.49 13.56 -7.37
CA GLN A 163 4.03 14.93 -7.15
C GLN A 163 4.92 15.66 -6.13
N GLU A 164 5.15 16.96 -6.37
CA GLU A 164 5.84 17.83 -5.40
C GLU A 164 4.97 18.02 -4.14
N ASP A 165 5.63 18.24 -2.99
CA ASP A 165 4.94 18.39 -1.69
C ASP A 165 3.87 19.48 -1.71
N ASP A 166 4.15 20.65 -2.33
CA ASP A 166 3.20 21.75 -2.45
C ASP A 166 1.95 21.41 -3.28
N GLU A 167 2.10 20.57 -4.28
CA GLU A 167 0.98 20.09 -5.10
C GLU A 167 0.11 19.11 -4.31
N LYS A 168 0.75 18.23 -3.53
CA LYS A 168 0.04 17.30 -2.64
C LYS A 168 -0.72 18.02 -1.55
N LEU A 169 -0.11 19.02 -0.89
CA LEU A 169 -0.79 19.88 0.09
C LEU A 169 -2.06 20.51 -0.49
N LYS A 170 -1.99 21.05 -1.72
CA LYS A 170 -3.15 21.61 -2.41
C LYS A 170 -4.21 20.56 -2.72
N ALA A 171 -3.81 19.37 -3.19
CA ALA A 171 -4.72 18.29 -3.52
C ALA A 171 -5.48 17.78 -2.29
N TYR A 172 -4.79 17.57 -1.17
CA TYR A 172 -5.42 17.16 0.09
C TYR A 172 -6.26 18.28 0.76
N SER A 173 -6.04 19.54 0.41
CA SER A 173 -6.88 20.67 0.90
C SER A 173 -8.21 20.80 0.18
N CYS A 174 -8.46 20.05 -0.88
CA CYS A 174 -9.73 20.04 -1.58
C CYS A 174 -10.82 19.30 -0.78
N ASP A 175 -12.10 19.60 -1.09
CA ASP A 175 -13.23 18.94 -0.47
C ASP A 175 -13.26 17.43 -0.75
N ILE A 176 -12.83 17.03 -1.96
CA ILE A 176 -12.79 15.63 -2.40
C ILE A 176 -11.45 15.35 -3.07
N THR A 177 -10.74 14.33 -2.60
CA THR A 177 -9.42 13.96 -3.13
C THR A 177 -9.43 12.53 -3.66
N TYR A 178 -9.07 12.37 -4.92
CA TYR A 178 -8.83 11.07 -5.54
C TYR A 178 -7.36 10.69 -5.36
N ALA A 179 -7.10 9.48 -4.92
CA ALA A 179 -5.75 8.98 -4.73
C ALA A 179 -5.67 7.47 -4.90
N THR A 180 -4.47 6.93 -5.12
CA THR A 180 -4.24 5.49 -5.00
C THR A 180 -4.07 5.10 -3.53
N ASN A 181 -4.42 3.85 -3.20
CA ASN A 181 -4.18 3.28 -1.89
C ASN A 181 -2.71 3.40 -1.44
N ASN A 182 -1.77 3.16 -2.37
CA ASN A 182 -0.33 3.25 -2.10
C ASN A 182 0.10 4.67 -1.74
N GLU A 183 -0.30 5.68 -2.54
CA GLU A 183 0.09 7.07 -2.27
C GLU A 183 -0.50 7.58 -0.96
N LEU A 184 -1.76 7.24 -0.64
CA LEU A 184 -2.35 7.59 0.64
C LEU A 184 -1.54 7.03 1.82
N GLY A 185 -1.17 5.77 1.79
CA GLY A 185 -0.41 5.16 2.86
C GLY A 185 1.04 5.65 2.92
N PHE A 186 1.70 5.87 1.77
CA PHE A 186 3.04 6.46 1.74
C PHE A 186 3.05 7.92 2.19
N ASP A 187 2.04 8.71 1.84
CA ASP A 187 1.91 10.08 2.30
C ASP A 187 1.67 10.15 3.80
N TYR A 188 0.85 9.25 4.36
CA TYR A 188 0.70 9.10 5.81
C TYR A 188 2.05 8.85 6.52
N LEU A 189 2.86 7.93 5.98
CA LEU A 189 4.18 7.66 6.54
C LEU A 189 5.12 8.87 6.40
N ARG A 190 5.12 9.53 5.23
CA ARG A 190 5.94 10.73 4.98
C ARG A 190 5.55 11.89 5.90
N ASP A 191 4.26 12.12 6.08
CA ASP A 191 3.72 13.16 6.95
C ASP A 191 4.18 13.00 8.40
N ASN A 192 4.25 11.75 8.87
CA ASN A 192 4.74 11.46 10.22
C ASN A 192 6.27 11.51 10.37
N MET A 193 7.00 11.82 9.30
CA MET A 193 8.44 12.11 9.32
C MET A 193 8.75 13.60 9.04
N LYS A 194 7.75 14.43 8.78
CA LYS A 194 7.93 15.87 8.52
C LYS A 194 8.30 16.63 9.81
N PRO A 195 9.19 17.62 9.74
CA PRO A 195 9.63 18.37 10.92
C PRO A 195 8.66 19.48 11.37
N SER A 196 7.69 19.85 10.53
CA SER A 196 6.75 20.95 10.80
C SER A 196 5.33 20.57 10.41
N ILE A 197 4.36 21.02 11.19
CA ILE A 197 2.93 20.79 10.99
C ILE A 197 2.39 21.36 9.67
N ASP A 198 2.98 22.48 9.20
CA ASP A 198 2.56 23.11 7.94
C ASP A 198 2.91 22.26 6.72
N GLN A 199 3.82 21.30 6.86
CA GLN A 199 4.24 20.39 5.80
C GLN A 199 3.39 19.11 5.75
N ILE A 200 2.50 18.88 6.74
CA ILE A 200 1.63 17.71 6.80
C ILE A 200 0.51 17.89 5.79
N ALA A 201 0.44 16.95 4.84
CA ALA A 201 -0.54 16.99 3.76
C ALA A 201 -1.89 16.38 4.18
N GLN A 202 -1.90 15.24 4.87
CA GLN A 202 -3.10 14.56 5.34
C GLN A 202 -3.52 15.06 6.73
N LYS A 203 -4.39 16.07 6.78
CA LYS A 203 -4.82 16.66 8.05
C LYS A 203 -5.86 15.84 8.80
N HIS A 204 -6.74 15.14 8.08
CA HIS A 204 -7.87 14.40 8.64
C HIS A 204 -8.10 13.10 7.87
N HIS A 205 -8.42 12.04 8.60
CA HIS A 205 -8.89 10.77 8.06
C HIS A 205 -10.39 10.64 8.36
N TYR A 206 -11.21 11.49 7.71
CA TYR A 206 -12.63 11.54 8.01
C TYR A 206 -13.43 10.47 7.29
N PHE A 207 -13.47 10.48 5.96
CA PHE A 207 -14.23 9.50 5.18
C PHE A 207 -13.45 9.01 3.96
N ALA A 208 -13.34 7.68 3.82
CA ALA A 208 -12.80 7.06 2.62
C ALA A 208 -13.84 6.18 1.92
N ILE A 209 -13.91 6.33 0.60
CA ILE A 209 -14.67 5.44 -0.30
C ILE A 209 -13.65 4.67 -1.13
N VAL A 210 -13.54 3.37 -0.91
CA VAL A 210 -12.58 2.51 -1.59
C VAL A 210 -13.21 1.85 -2.80
N ASP A 211 -12.76 2.23 -4.01
CA ASP A 211 -13.18 1.54 -5.24
C ASP A 211 -12.39 0.25 -5.43
N GLU A 212 -13.03 -0.79 -5.95
CA GLU A 212 -12.48 -2.14 -6.02
C GLU A 212 -11.93 -2.60 -4.66
N VAL A 213 -12.75 -2.43 -3.61
CA VAL A 213 -12.40 -2.63 -2.20
C VAL A 213 -11.82 -4.01 -1.90
N ASP A 214 -12.22 -5.02 -2.63
CA ASP A 214 -11.72 -6.39 -2.53
C ASP A 214 -10.28 -6.54 -3.04
N SER A 215 -9.84 -5.71 -4.00
CA SER A 215 -8.44 -5.66 -4.40
C SER A 215 -7.57 -5.01 -3.33
N ILE A 216 -7.99 -3.85 -2.88
CA ILE A 216 -7.20 -3.01 -1.99
C ILE A 216 -7.14 -3.62 -0.58
N LEU A 217 -8.28 -4.01 -0.01
CA LEU A 217 -8.36 -4.45 1.38
C LEU A 217 -8.15 -5.96 1.58
N VAL A 218 -8.11 -6.76 0.50
CA VAL A 218 -7.85 -8.21 0.58
C VAL A 218 -6.61 -8.62 -0.18
N ASP A 219 -6.52 -8.34 -1.52
CA ASP A 219 -5.40 -8.83 -2.33
C ASP A 219 -4.09 -8.12 -2.00
N GLU A 220 -4.10 -6.78 -1.99
CA GLU A 220 -2.92 -5.96 -1.73
C GLU A 220 -2.58 -5.88 -0.25
N ALA A 221 -3.54 -6.18 0.63
CA ALA A 221 -3.37 -6.14 2.09
C ALA A 221 -2.56 -7.34 2.65
N ARG A 222 -1.78 -8.03 1.82
CA ARG A 222 -0.85 -9.11 2.22
C ARG A 222 0.52 -8.60 2.65
N THR A 223 0.91 -7.42 2.18
CA THR A 223 2.21 -6.82 2.46
C THR A 223 2.04 -5.41 3.03
N PRO A 224 2.84 -5.01 4.02
CA PRO A 224 2.82 -3.65 4.52
C PRO A 224 3.43 -2.67 3.51
N LEU A 225 3.07 -1.40 3.63
CA LEU A 225 3.78 -0.29 3.01
C LEU A 225 5.01 0.03 3.84
N ILE A 226 6.18 0.11 3.21
CA ILE A 226 7.46 0.33 3.89
C ILE A 226 8.21 1.45 3.20
N ILE A 227 8.65 2.44 3.97
CA ILE A 227 9.67 3.40 3.56
C ILE A 227 10.99 2.90 4.11
N SER A 228 11.95 2.64 3.23
CA SER A 228 13.29 2.19 3.60
C SER A 228 14.35 3.22 3.25
N GLY A 229 15.43 3.23 4.02
CA GLY A 229 16.61 4.06 3.79
C GLY A 229 17.89 3.30 4.12
N PRO A 230 19.07 3.88 3.78
CA PRO A 230 20.34 3.23 4.07
C PRO A 230 20.56 3.10 5.58
N ALA A 231 20.97 1.92 6.01
CA ALA A 231 21.40 1.65 7.38
C ALA A 231 22.79 2.18 7.68
N GLN A 232 23.13 2.23 8.96
CA GLN A 232 24.53 2.32 9.39
C GLN A 232 25.27 1.07 8.89
N ASP A 233 26.52 1.24 8.49
CA ASP A 233 27.36 0.16 7.98
C ASP A 233 27.61 -0.89 9.08
N ARG A 234 27.06 -2.09 8.93
CA ARG A 234 27.27 -3.25 9.81
C ARG A 234 28.03 -4.37 9.10
N SER A 235 28.75 -4.06 8.05
CA SER A 235 29.49 -5.04 7.23
C SER A 235 30.42 -5.93 8.05
N GLU A 236 31.04 -5.38 9.13
CA GLU A 236 31.91 -6.17 10.01
C GLU A 236 31.19 -7.31 10.72
N LEU A 237 29.91 -7.14 11.11
CA LEU A 237 29.14 -8.17 11.79
C LEU A 237 28.85 -9.34 10.83
N TYR A 238 28.47 -9.06 9.60
CA TYR A 238 28.28 -10.08 8.57
C TYR A 238 29.55 -10.89 8.32
N ILE A 239 30.71 -10.24 8.22
CA ILE A 239 32.02 -10.91 8.01
C ILE A 239 32.40 -11.79 9.21
N LYS A 240 32.15 -11.33 10.43
CA LYS A 240 32.44 -12.11 11.66
C LYS A 240 31.54 -13.35 11.76
N ILE A 241 30.26 -13.21 11.44
CA ILE A 241 29.29 -14.30 11.47
C ILE A 241 29.54 -15.27 10.32
N ASP A 242 29.82 -14.80 9.12
CA ASP A 242 30.13 -15.66 7.99
C ASP A 242 31.26 -16.66 8.29
N LYS A 243 32.30 -16.23 9.00
CA LYS A 243 33.41 -17.10 9.44
C LYS A 243 33.02 -18.16 10.48
N LEU A 244 31.87 -17.96 11.14
CA LEU A 244 31.33 -18.90 12.14
C LEU A 244 30.53 -20.03 11.47
N ILE A 245 29.71 -19.70 10.47
CA ILE A 245 28.78 -20.65 9.86
C ILE A 245 29.47 -21.95 9.32
N PRO A 246 30.64 -21.89 8.65
CA PRO A 246 31.34 -23.10 8.20
C PRO A 246 31.83 -24.02 9.31
N THR A 247 31.86 -23.57 10.56
CA THR A 247 32.24 -24.41 11.70
C THR A 247 31.10 -25.29 12.25
N LEU A 248 29.89 -25.10 11.72
CA LEU A 248 28.71 -25.88 12.09
C LEU A 248 28.73 -27.26 11.41
N GLU A 249 28.50 -28.30 12.18
CA GLU A 249 28.35 -29.68 11.72
C GLU A 249 26.88 -30.00 11.41
N ASP A 250 26.62 -31.09 10.69
CA ASP A 250 25.26 -31.43 10.21
C ASP A 250 24.25 -31.75 11.33
N ASN A 251 24.72 -32.06 12.55
CA ASN A 251 23.87 -32.25 13.73
C ASN A 251 23.43 -30.93 14.38
N HIS A 252 24.05 -29.80 14.03
CA HIS A 252 23.77 -28.50 14.62
C HIS A 252 22.55 -27.79 13.96
N PHE A 253 22.04 -28.28 12.85
CA PHE A 253 20.89 -27.68 12.15
C PHE A 253 20.04 -28.73 11.43
N THR A 254 18.79 -28.39 11.16
CA THR A 254 17.84 -29.18 10.34
C THR A 254 17.38 -28.39 9.15
N ILE A 255 17.34 -29.02 7.96
CA ILE A 255 16.86 -28.41 6.73
C ILE A 255 15.49 -29.02 6.36
N ASP A 256 14.47 -28.19 6.22
CA ASP A 256 13.20 -28.57 5.63
C ASP A 256 13.14 -28.12 4.17
N GLU A 257 13.39 -29.05 3.26
CA GLU A 257 13.38 -28.78 1.82
C GLU A 257 12.00 -28.35 1.30
N LYS A 258 10.89 -28.78 1.95
CA LYS A 258 9.52 -28.45 1.50
C LYS A 258 9.14 -27.01 1.82
N SER A 259 9.53 -26.53 3.00
CA SER A 259 9.31 -25.14 3.40
C SER A 259 10.47 -24.21 3.04
N ARG A 260 11.58 -24.73 2.47
CA ARG A 260 12.82 -23.98 2.23
C ARG A 260 13.27 -23.23 3.50
N ASN A 261 13.28 -23.91 4.61
CA ASN A 261 13.70 -23.36 5.89
C ASN A 261 14.84 -24.17 6.50
N VAL A 262 15.66 -23.49 7.30
CA VAL A 262 16.75 -24.12 8.07
C VAL A 262 16.68 -23.59 9.50
N THR A 263 16.79 -24.46 10.48
CA THR A 263 16.70 -24.13 11.90
C THR A 263 17.81 -24.81 12.66
N PHE A 264 18.31 -24.17 13.74
CA PHE A 264 19.27 -24.79 14.65
C PHE A 264 18.61 -25.89 15.48
N THR A 265 19.37 -26.90 15.85
CA THR A 265 19.02 -27.89 16.86
C THR A 265 19.40 -27.36 18.24
N ASP A 266 18.97 -28.04 19.30
CA ASP A 266 19.36 -27.66 20.68
C ASP A 266 20.90 -27.76 20.84
N GLU A 267 21.54 -28.82 20.31
CA GLU A 267 22.98 -28.94 20.28
C GLU A 267 23.66 -27.83 19.47
N GLY A 268 23.01 -27.39 18.38
CA GLY A 268 23.48 -26.28 17.56
C GLY A 268 23.39 -24.94 18.28
N ASN A 269 22.36 -24.71 19.08
CA ASN A 269 22.22 -23.48 19.87
C ASN A 269 23.27 -23.40 20.97
N ASP A 270 23.53 -24.52 21.70
CA ASP A 270 24.55 -24.58 22.72
C ASP A 270 25.96 -24.33 22.15
N PHE A 271 26.28 -24.96 21.01
CA PHE A 271 27.54 -24.75 20.29
C PHE A 271 27.66 -23.28 19.83
N LEU A 272 26.62 -22.73 19.28
CA LEU A 272 26.58 -21.36 18.78
C LEU A 272 26.83 -20.34 19.90
N GLU A 273 26.18 -20.52 21.07
CA GLU A 273 26.36 -19.66 22.22
C GLU A 273 27.82 -19.63 22.70
N LEU A 274 28.45 -20.79 22.74
CA LEU A 274 29.86 -20.89 23.10
C LEU A 274 30.79 -20.19 22.10
N GLN A 275 30.55 -20.38 20.80
CA GLN A 275 31.34 -19.77 19.74
C GLN A 275 31.16 -18.24 19.65
N LEU A 276 29.96 -17.72 19.93
CA LEU A 276 29.70 -16.29 19.97
C LEU A 276 30.40 -15.61 21.17
N ARG A 277 30.43 -16.26 22.34
CA ARG A 277 31.17 -15.79 23.51
C ARG A 277 32.69 -15.75 23.26
N GLU A 278 33.24 -16.82 22.71
CA GLU A 278 34.67 -16.88 22.38
C GLU A 278 35.10 -15.75 21.43
N ARG A 279 34.19 -15.27 20.56
CA ARG A 279 34.44 -14.20 19.60
C ARG A 279 34.02 -12.80 20.08
N ASN A 280 33.61 -12.66 21.34
CA ASN A 280 33.11 -11.42 21.95
C ASN A 280 31.91 -10.81 21.19
N LEU A 281 31.05 -11.66 20.62
CA LEU A 281 29.79 -11.25 19.96
C LEU A 281 28.57 -11.41 20.88
N LEU A 282 28.74 -12.18 21.97
CA LEU A 282 27.73 -12.36 23.02
C LEU A 282 28.42 -12.22 24.37
N PRO A 283 27.97 -11.35 25.29
CA PRO A 283 28.48 -11.24 26.65
C PRO A 283 28.24 -12.53 27.46
N ASP A 284 29.16 -12.84 28.39
CA ASP A 284 29.05 -14.05 29.24
C ASP A 284 27.78 -14.10 30.10
N THR A 285 27.21 -12.94 30.38
CA THR A 285 25.98 -12.77 31.18
C THR A 285 24.68 -12.90 30.37
N GLN A 286 24.78 -12.96 29.04
CA GLN A 286 23.63 -13.00 28.14
C GLN A 286 23.49 -14.35 27.47
N SER A 287 22.25 -14.75 27.18
CA SER A 287 21.86 -15.92 26.40
C SER A 287 21.39 -15.52 24.99
N LEU A 288 21.39 -16.49 24.06
CA LEU A 288 20.78 -16.29 22.73
C LEU A 288 19.29 -15.90 22.78
N TYR A 289 18.64 -16.24 23.89
CA TYR A 289 17.19 -15.99 24.05
C TYR A 289 16.88 -14.64 24.69
N ASP A 290 17.88 -13.87 25.06
CA ASP A 290 17.68 -12.52 25.63
C ASP A 290 17.31 -11.50 24.53
N PRO A 291 16.47 -10.54 24.84
CA PRO A 291 16.05 -9.50 23.89
C PRO A 291 17.22 -8.73 23.27
N GLU A 292 18.29 -8.53 24.02
CA GLU A 292 19.51 -7.83 23.59
C GLU A 292 20.31 -8.62 22.54
N SER A 293 20.22 -9.94 22.58
CA SER A 293 20.92 -10.83 21.63
C SER A 293 20.19 -10.97 20.28
N THR A 294 18.97 -10.45 20.16
CA THR A 294 18.08 -10.62 19.00
C THR A 294 18.76 -10.24 17.68
N THR A 295 19.57 -9.18 17.66
CA THR A 295 20.29 -8.74 16.46
C THR A 295 21.34 -9.77 16.03
N VAL A 296 22.12 -10.31 16.95
CA VAL A 296 23.15 -11.30 16.64
C VAL A 296 22.50 -12.60 16.15
N VAL A 297 21.46 -13.07 16.83
CA VAL A 297 20.68 -14.25 16.45
C VAL A 297 20.09 -14.10 15.06
N HIS A 298 19.55 -12.94 14.72
CA HIS A 298 19.04 -12.63 13.38
C HIS A 298 20.12 -12.79 12.32
N HIS A 299 21.28 -12.16 12.49
CA HIS A 299 22.39 -12.25 11.51
C HIS A 299 22.94 -13.68 11.39
N VAL A 300 23.01 -14.43 12.48
CA VAL A 300 23.42 -15.84 12.46
C VAL A 300 22.44 -16.69 11.67
N ASN A 301 21.14 -16.50 11.85
CA ASN A 301 20.11 -17.18 11.07
C ASN A 301 20.20 -16.83 9.58
N GLN A 302 20.41 -15.57 9.22
CA GLN A 302 20.59 -15.20 7.82
C GLN A 302 21.89 -15.77 7.22
N GLY A 303 22.98 -15.82 7.99
CA GLY A 303 24.21 -16.51 7.60
C GLY A 303 23.97 -17.99 7.32
N LEU A 304 23.28 -18.70 8.23
CA LEU A 304 22.94 -20.12 8.04
C LEU A 304 22.07 -20.33 6.79
N ARG A 305 21.04 -19.50 6.59
CA ARG A 305 20.19 -19.54 5.39
C ARG A 305 20.99 -19.30 4.11
N ALA A 306 21.90 -18.31 4.10
CA ALA A 306 22.76 -18.00 2.96
C ALA A 306 23.65 -19.19 2.58
N HIS A 307 24.23 -19.90 3.56
CA HIS A 307 25.12 -21.04 3.30
C HIS A 307 24.40 -22.32 2.91
N LYS A 308 23.21 -22.59 3.51
CA LYS A 308 22.54 -23.89 3.38
C LYS A 308 21.41 -23.91 2.35
N LEU A 309 20.75 -22.78 2.09
CA LEU A 309 19.59 -22.70 1.18
C LEU A 309 19.90 -22.05 -0.17
N PHE A 310 20.98 -21.27 -0.29
CA PHE A 310 21.30 -20.53 -1.51
C PHE A 310 22.60 -21.02 -2.13
N THR A 311 22.53 -21.45 -3.37
CA THR A 311 23.65 -22.06 -4.11
C THR A 311 24.04 -21.15 -5.28
N LYS A 312 25.36 -20.92 -5.42
CA LYS A 312 25.93 -20.19 -6.56
C LYS A 312 25.59 -20.89 -7.87
N ASP A 313 25.39 -20.12 -8.94
CA ASP A 313 25.05 -20.57 -10.29
C ASP A 313 23.66 -21.23 -10.42
N LYS A 314 22.91 -21.33 -9.32
CA LYS A 314 21.52 -21.79 -9.30
C LYS A 314 20.58 -20.67 -8.85
N ASP A 315 20.79 -20.12 -7.66
CA ASP A 315 19.93 -19.10 -7.06
C ASP A 315 20.48 -17.68 -7.30
N TYR A 316 21.79 -17.55 -7.48
CA TYR A 316 22.49 -16.29 -7.78
C TYR A 316 23.81 -16.52 -8.52
N ILE A 317 24.32 -15.46 -9.16
CA ILE A 317 25.67 -15.42 -9.73
C ILE A 317 26.46 -14.27 -9.10
N VAL A 318 27.79 -14.38 -9.14
CA VAL A 318 28.69 -13.29 -8.76
C VAL A 318 29.32 -12.69 -10.00
N ARG A 319 29.08 -11.40 -10.22
CA ARG A 319 29.65 -10.64 -11.33
C ARG A 319 30.12 -9.28 -10.84
N ASP A 320 31.31 -8.87 -11.21
CA ASP A 320 31.90 -7.57 -10.81
C ASP A 320 31.87 -7.33 -9.30
N LYS A 321 32.14 -8.35 -8.48
CA LYS A 321 32.02 -8.36 -7.02
C LYS A 321 30.61 -8.02 -6.49
N GLN A 322 29.58 -8.28 -7.26
CA GLN A 322 28.20 -8.11 -6.85
C GLN A 322 27.43 -9.42 -7.00
N VAL A 323 26.55 -9.68 -6.07
CA VAL A 323 25.61 -10.80 -6.13
C VAL A 323 24.41 -10.39 -6.96
N ILE A 324 24.09 -11.16 -8.01
CA ILE A 324 22.93 -10.94 -8.88
C ILE A 324 22.03 -12.17 -8.76
N LEU A 325 20.79 -11.97 -8.39
CA LEU A 325 19.81 -13.05 -8.23
C LEU A 325 19.40 -13.65 -9.57
N ILE A 326 19.14 -14.95 -9.58
CA ILE A 326 18.54 -15.66 -10.71
C ILE A 326 17.07 -15.93 -10.38
N ASP A 327 16.18 -15.60 -11.29
CA ASP A 327 14.76 -15.92 -11.19
C ASP A 327 14.58 -17.45 -11.30
N GLU A 328 14.01 -18.06 -10.28
CA GLU A 328 13.82 -19.52 -10.17
C GLU A 328 12.97 -20.08 -11.32
N PHE A 329 12.02 -19.31 -11.84
CA PHE A 329 11.08 -19.77 -12.87
C PHE A 329 11.57 -19.50 -14.30
N THR A 330 12.27 -18.39 -14.51
CA THR A 330 12.71 -17.99 -15.85
C THR A 330 14.19 -18.23 -16.10
N GLY A 331 14.99 -18.49 -15.08
CA GLY A 331 16.45 -18.60 -15.17
C GLY A 331 17.15 -17.29 -15.56
N ARG A 332 16.43 -16.16 -15.52
CA ARG A 332 16.96 -14.84 -15.93
C ARG A 332 17.62 -14.13 -14.75
N MET A 333 18.69 -13.40 -15.04
CA MET A 333 19.34 -12.52 -14.07
C MET A 333 18.44 -11.34 -13.73
N MET A 334 18.24 -11.11 -12.44
CA MET A 334 17.45 -10.00 -11.89
C MET A 334 18.38 -8.89 -11.39
N SER A 335 18.91 -8.08 -12.27
CA SER A 335 19.76 -6.95 -11.90
C SER A 335 18.99 -5.92 -11.08
N GLY A 336 19.56 -5.46 -9.96
CA GLY A 336 18.98 -4.46 -9.07
C GLY A 336 17.98 -4.99 -8.05
N ARG A 337 17.57 -6.26 -8.11
CA ARG A 337 16.74 -6.90 -7.09
C ARG A 337 17.63 -7.46 -5.98
N ARG A 338 17.25 -7.24 -4.73
CA ARG A 338 17.96 -7.73 -3.55
C ARG A 338 17.01 -8.53 -2.67
N LEU A 339 17.57 -9.48 -1.91
CA LEU A 339 16.84 -10.20 -0.86
C LEU A 339 16.71 -9.30 0.36
N SER A 340 15.60 -9.44 1.07
CA SER A 340 15.29 -8.67 2.29
C SER A 340 15.98 -9.25 3.53
N GLU A 341 15.85 -8.55 4.66
CA GLU A 341 16.22 -9.02 5.99
C GLU A 341 17.71 -9.36 6.15
N GLY A 342 18.62 -8.68 5.44
CA GLY A 342 20.06 -8.96 5.56
C GLY A 342 20.54 -10.22 4.87
N LEU A 343 19.64 -11.01 4.24
CA LEU A 343 20.02 -12.25 3.56
C LEU A 343 20.92 -12.00 2.35
N HIS A 344 20.69 -10.91 1.61
CA HIS A 344 21.54 -10.54 0.47
C HIS A 344 22.96 -10.21 0.93
N GLN A 345 23.10 -9.47 2.04
CA GLN A 345 24.37 -9.13 2.67
C GLN A 345 25.08 -10.38 3.20
N ALA A 346 24.33 -11.33 3.76
CA ALA A 346 24.89 -12.60 4.20
C ALA A 346 25.43 -13.44 3.00
N ILE A 347 24.80 -13.37 1.83
CA ILE A 347 25.32 -13.99 0.59
C ILE A 347 26.53 -13.21 0.06
N GLU A 348 26.51 -11.85 0.11
CA GLU A 348 27.67 -11.03 -0.26
C GLU A 348 28.87 -11.36 0.63
N ALA A 349 28.68 -11.54 1.96
CA ALA A 349 29.71 -11.95 2.90
C ALA A 349 30.25 -13.36 2.57
N LYS A 350 29.36 -14.33 2.33
CA LYS A 350 29.69 -15.70 1.94
C LYS A 350 30.58 -15.77 0.68
N GLU A 351 30.30 -14.93 -0.30
CA GLU A 351 31.06 -14.88 -1.57
C GLU A 351 32.26 -13.93 -1.53
N GLY A 352 32.50 -13.24 -0.41
CA GLY A 352 33.57 -12.25 -0.26
C GLY A 352 33.43 -11.06 -1.19
N CYS A 353 32.19 -10.70 -1.49
CA CYS A 353 31.84 -9.53 -2.27
C CYS A 353 31.87 -8.24 -1.42
N ASP A 354 31.79 -7.08 -2.08
CA ASP A 354 31.64 -5.79 -1.38
C ASP A 354 30.21 -5.74 -0.77
N ILE A 355 30.12 -5.82 0.57
CA ILE A 355 28.85 -5.82 1.29
C ILE A 355 28.23 -4.42 1.17
N GLN A 356 27.11 -4.32 0.49
CA GLN A 356 26.39 -3.07 0.35
C GLN A 356 25.59 -2.75 1.62
N PRO A 357 25.41 -1.48 1.98
CA PRO A 357 24.59 -1.11 3.13
C PRO A 357 23.23 -1.76 3.08
N GLU A 358 22.76 -2.23 4.22
CA GLU A 358 21.42 -2.76 4.37
C GLU A 358 20.40 -1.61 4.27
N ASN A 359 19.27 -1.84 3.63
CA ASN A 359 18.16 -0.91 3.71
C ASN A 359 17.34 -1.24 4.96
N VAL A 360 17.27 -0.31 5.88
CA VAL A 360 16.46 -0.43 7.10
C VAL A 360 15.09 0.20 6.90
N THR A 361 14.12 -0.35 7.57
CA THR A 361 12.77 0.21 7.64
C THR A 361 12.80 1.52 8.42
N LEU A 362 12.46 2.63 7.76
CA LEU A 362 12.30 3.93 8.38
C LEU A 362 10.89 4.11 8.94
N ALA A 363 9.90 3.65 8.21
CA ALA A 363 8.50 3.66 8.61
C ALA A 363 7.74 2.55 7.87
N SER A 364 6.73 1.99 8.51
CA SER A 364 5.88 0.96 7.92
C SER A 364 4.45 1.08 8.42
N VAL A 365 3.48 0.70 7.60
CA VAL A 365 2.06 0.57 7.98
C VAL A 365 1.39 -0.48 7.09
N THR A 366 0.51 -1.29 7.66
CA THR A 366 -0.34 -2.17 6.86
C THR A 366 -1.54 -1.39 6.29
N PHE A 367 -2.08 -1.85 5.15
CA PHE A 367 -3.32 -1.26 4.61
C PHE A 367 -4.46 -1.37 5.61
N GLN A 368 -4.53 -2.49 6.34
CA GLN A 368 -5.55 -2.70 7.36
C GLN A 368 -5.52 -1.59 8.42
N ASN A 369 -4.36 -1.31 8.99
CA ASN A 369 -4.20 -0.31 10.03
C ASN A 369 -4.32 1.11 9.49
N TYR A 370 -3.85 1.38 8.26
CA TYR A 370 -4.05 2.67 7.62
C TYR A 370 -5.55 3.00 7.42
N PHE A 371 -6.34 2.08 6.83
CA PHE A 371 -7.76 2.34 6.57
C PHE A 371 -8.62 2.34 7.84
N ARG A 372 -8.13 1.77 8.95
CA ARG A 372 -8.77 1.89 10.28
C ARG A 372 -8.63 3.27 10.90
N LEU A 373 -7.74 4.14 10.41
CA LEU A 373 -7.61 5.52 10.87
C LEU A 373 -8.82 6.38 10.49
N TYR A 374 -9.56 6.00 9.44
CA TYR A 374 -10.71 6.76 9.00
C TYR A 374 -11.88 6.65 9.99
N GLU A 375 -12.45 7.80 10.38
CA GLU A 375 -13.67 7.85 11.21
C GLU A 375 -14.81 7.08 10.53
N LYS A 376 -14.84 7.10 9.19
CA LYS A 376 -15.84 6.43 8.37
C LYS A 376 -15.18 5.80 7.14
N LEU A 377 -15.42 4.52 6.94
CA LEU A 377 -14.91 3.76 5.80
C LEU A 377 -16.09 3.14 5.04
N SER A 378 -16.00 3.10 3.71
CA SER A 378 -16.92 2.38 2.85
C SER A 378 -16.18 1.87 1.61
N GLY A 379 -16.82 0.99 0.88
CA GLY A 379 -16.22 0.45 -0.33
C GLY A 379 -17.22 0.00 -1.36
N MET A 380 -16.75 -0.15 -2.59
CA MET A 380 -17.55 -0.67 -3.69
C MET A 380 -16.73 -1.63 -4.55
N THR A 381 -17.37 -2.69 -5.02
CA THR A 381 -16.79 -3.66 -5.95
C THR A 381 -17.90 -4.47 -6.61
N GLY A 382 -17.56 -5.31 -7.60
CA GLY A 382 -18.48 -6.27 -8.20
C GLY A 382 -18.56 -7.62 -7.49
N THR A 383 -17.71 -7.88 -6.47
CA THR A 383 -17.43 -9.22 -5.95
C THR A 383 -16.97 -9.24 -4.48
N ALA A 384 -17.73 -8.66 -3.56
CA ALA A 384 -17.37 -8.63 -2.13
C ALA A 384 -18.02 -9.76 -1.30
N ALA A 385 -19.14 -10.30 -1.75
CA ALA A 385 -19.95 -11.23 -0.93
C ALA A 385 -19.20 -12.51 -0.54
N THR A 386 -18.20 -12.94 -1.32
CA THR A 386 -17.38 -14.12 -1.00
C THR A 386 -16.46 -13.91 0.20
N GLU A 387 -16.06 -12.65 0.47
CA GLU A 387 -15.14 -12.24 1.53
C GLU A 387 -15.86 -11.41 2.62
N ALA A 388 -17.20 -11.50 2.70
CA ALA A 388 -18.00 -10.69 3.63
C ALA A 388 -17.59 -10.86 5.10
N ASP A 389 -17.23 -12.08 5.51
CA ASP A 389 -16.77 -12.38 6.86
C ASP A 389 -15.45 -11.68 7.18
N GLU A 390 -14.51 -11.64 6.23
CA GLU A 390 -13.23 -10.94 6.36
C GLU A 390 -13.43 -9.42 6.48
N PHE A 391 -14.26 -8.82 5.63
CA PHE A 391 -14.58 -7.39 5.73
C PHE A 391 -15.22 -7.02 7.06
N MET A 392 -16.11 -7.87 7.57
CA MET A 392 -16.74 -7.65 8.87
C MET A 392 -15.75 -7.82 10.03
N GLU A 393 -14.89 -8.84 9.98
CA GLU A 393 -13.96 -9.12 11.08
C GLU A 393 -12.85 -8.06 11.17
N ILE A 394 -12.22 -7.72 10.04
CA ILE A 394 -11.06 -6.83 9.99
C ILE A 394 -11.46 -5.35 10.01
N TYR A 395 -12.41 -4.95 9.17
CA TYR A 395 -12.73 -3.53 8.92
C TYR A 395 -14.09 -3.10 9.48
N LYS A 396 -14.88 -4.02 10.05
CA LYS A 396 -16.26 -3.79 10.52
C LYS A 396 -17.21 -3.34 9.41
N LEU A 397 -16.93 -3.71 8.16
CA LEU A 397 -17.72 -3.35 7.00
C LEU A 397 -18.73 -4.44 6.65
N GLY A 398 -19.99 -4.10 6.62
CA GLY A 398 -21.04 -4.97 6.11
C GLY A 398 -21.11 -4.94 4.58
N VAL A 399 -21.30 -6.10 3.95
CA VAL A 399 -21.47 -6.22 2.49
C VAL A 399 -22.94 -6.28 2.13
N LEU A 400 -23.36 -5.48 1.13
CA LEU A 400 -24.71 -5.42 0.63
C LEU A 400 -24.71 -5.59 -0.90
N GLU A 401 -25.38 -6.62 -1.38
CA GLU A 401 -25.56 -6.88 -2.80
C GLU A 401 -26.66 -5.98 -3.35
N ILE A 402 -26.30 -5.03 -4.21
CA ILE A 402 -27.24 -4.12 -4.86
C ILE A 402 -27.80 -4.78 -6.13
N PRO A 403 -29.12 -4.75 -6.33
CA PRO A 403 -29.72 -5.31 -7.54
C PRO A 403 -29.24 -4.58 -8.80
N THR A 404 -29.11 -5.31 -9.90
CA THR A 404 -28.77 -4.71 -11.19
C THR A 404 -29.93 -3.92 -11.77
N ASN A 405 -29.62 -2.83 -12.50
CA ASN A 405 -30.63 -1.99 -13.16
C ASN A 405 -31.45 -2.77 -14.19
N LYS A 406 -30.80 -3.68 -14.93
CA LYS A 406 -31.45 -4.60 -15.85
C LYS A 406 -31.12 -6.05 -15.49
N PRO A 407 -32.04 -7.02 -15.77
CA PRO A 407 -31.77 -8.42 -15.53
C PRO A 407 -30.53 -8.90 -16.29
N ILE A 408 -29.77 -9.79 -15.66
CA ILE A 408 -28.58 -10.40 -16.29
C ILE A 408 -29.08 -11.46 -17.30
N THR A 409 -28.67 -11.29 -18.56
CA THR A 409 -29.02 -12.22 -19.67
C THR A 409 -27.84 -13.11 -20.07
N ARG A 410 -26.67 -12.94 -19.44
CA ARG A 410 -25.48 -13.75 -19.66
C ARG A 410 -25.72 -15.22 -19.28
N THR A 411 -25.19 -16.12 -20.11
CA THR A 411 -25.19 -17.56 -19.85
C THR A 411 -23.84 -18.00 -19.30
N ASP A 412 -23.82 -18.51 -18.08
CA ASP A 412 -22.63 -19.11 -17.48
C ASP A 412 -22.69 -20.64 -17.69
N GLU A 413 -21.84 -21.16 -18.60
CA GLU A 413 -21.74 -22.59 -18.86
C GLU A 413 -21.00 -23.32 -17.74
N ASP A 414 -21.26 -24.64 -17.59
CA ASP A 414 -20.52 -25.51 -16.70
C ASP A 414 -19.04 -25.62 -17.14
N ASP A 415 -18.16 -25.84 -16.19
CA ASP A 415 -16.73 -26.00 -16.44
C ASP A 415 -16.49 -27.26 -17.27
N ARG A 416 -15.54 -27.18 -18.21
CA ARG A 416 -15.10 -28.28 -19.06
C ARG A 416 -13.74 -28.77 -18.59
N VAL A 417 -13.69 -29.97 -18.02
CA VAL A 417 -12.46 -30.53 -17.46
C VAL A 417 -11.87 -31.56 -18.41
N TYR A 418 -10.62 -31.34 -18.80
CA TYR A 418 -9.83 -32.22 -19.66
C TYR A 418 -8.78 -32.96 -18.84
N ARG A 419 -8.32 -34.10 -19.36
CA ARG A 419 -7.32 -34.90 -18.69
C ARG A 419 -5.94 -34.22 -18.68
N THR A 420 -5.53 -33.67 -19.83
CA THR A 420 -4.23 -33.04 -20.01
C THR A 420 -4.34 -31.57 -20.39
N ALA A 421 -3.31 -30.79 -20.07
CA ALA A 421 -3.22 -29.38 -20.48
C ALA A 421 -3.22 -29.22 -22.01
N LYS A 422 -2.61 -30.19 -22.76
CA LYS A 422 -2.58 -30.19 -24.23
C LYS A 422 -3.97 -30.28 -24.84
N GLU A 423 -4.80 -31.21 -24.34
CA GLU A 423 -6.21 -31.36 -24.78
C GLU A 423 -7.00 -30.09 -24.49
N LYS A 424 -6.85 -29.54 -23.28
CA LYS A 424 -7.47 -28.27 -22.88
C LYS A 424 -7.14 -27.13 -23.86
N TYR A 425 -5.86 -26.89 -24.12
CA TYR A 425 -5.46 -25.82 -25.04
C TYR A 425 -5.94 -26.04 -26.47
N THR A 426 -5.96 -27.29 -26.95
CA THR A 426 -6.51 -27.62 -28.26
C THR A 426 -8.01 -27.32 -28.34
N ALA A 427 -8.77 -27.64 -27.28
CA ALA A 427 -10.19 -27.34 -27.19
C ALA A 427 -10.47 -25.83 -27.12
N ILE A 428 -9.65 -25.07 -26.35
CA ILE A 428 -9.73 -23.62 -26.28
C ILE A 428 -9.57 -23.00 -27.68
N VAL A 429 -8.51 -23.36 -28.42
CA VAL A 429 -8.27 -22.85 -29.79
C VAL A 429 -9.45 -23.19 -30.73
N GLY A 430 -10.01 -24.39 -30.60
CA GLY A 430 -11.20 -24.81 -31.35
C GLY A 430 -12.42 -23.95 -31.08
N GLU A 431 -12.69 -23.64 -29.82
CA GLU A 431 -13.84 -22.82 -29.42
C GLU A 431 -13.67 -21.34 -29.79
N VAL A 432 -12.45 -20.79 -29.61
CA VAL A 432 -12.10 -19.43 -30.08
C VAL A 432 -12.31 -19.32 -31.59
N ARG A 433 -11.89 -20.32 -32.37
CA ARG A 433 -12.10 -20.33 -33.84
C ARG A 433 -13.59 -20.32 -34.20
N LYS A 434 -14.41 -21.13 -33.51
CA LYS A 434 -15.87 -21.14 -33.72
C LYS A 434 -16.53 -19.81 -33.40
N ALA A 435 -16.13 -19.17 -32.29
CA ALA A 435 -16.67 -17.86 -31.90
C ALA A 435 -16.24 -16.77 -32.87
N ASN A 436 -14.93 -16.72 -33.21
CA ASN A 436 -14.38 -15.75 -34.18
C ASN A 436 -15.02 -15.87 -35.58
N SER A 437 -15.31 -17.10 -36.07
CA SER A 437 -15.98 -17.31 -37.35
C SER A 437 -17.42 -16.77 -37.38
N LYS A 438 -18.08 -16.66 -36.22
CA LYS A 438 -19.40 -16.03 -36.05
C LYS A 438 -19.31 -14.52 -35.84
N GLY A 439 -18.11 -13.96 -35.74
CA GLY A 439 -17.87 -12.55 -35.41
C GLY A 439 -18.09 -12.21 -33.94
N GLN A 440 -18.24 -13.21 -33.06
CA GLN A 440 -18.38 -13.01 -31.63
C GLN A 440 -17.03 -12.61 -31.02
N PRO A 441 -16.92 -11.49 -30.26
CA PRO A 441 -15.70 -11.13 -29.57
C PRO A 441 -15.41 -12.10 -28.43
N VAL A 442 -14.12 -12.46 -28.26
CA VAL A 442 -13.65 -13.39 -27.24
C VAL A 442 -12.62 -12.74 -26.35
N LEU A 443 -12.87 -12.81 -25.04
CA LEU A 443 -11.89 -12.47 -24.00
C LEU A 443 -11.39 -13.77 -23.37
N LEU A 444 -10.11 -14.07 -23.55
CA LEU A 444 -9.45 -15.27 -23.04
C LEU A 444 -8.66 -14.92 -21.78
N GLY A 445 -9.14 -15.34 -20.61
CA GLY A 445 -8.49 -15.13 -19.30
C GLY A 445 -7.44 -16.20 -19.00
N THR A 446 -6.27 -15.78 -18.54
CA THR A 446 -5.17 -16.66 -18.12
C THR A 446 -4.65 -16.28 -16.73
N THR A 447 -4.08 -17.24 -15.99
CA THR A 447 -3.57 -17.03 -14.63
C THR A 447 -2.14 -16.47 -14.60
N SER A 448 -1.35 -16.65 -15.65
CA SER A 448 0.04 -16.20 -15.73
C SER A 448 0.41 -15.64 -17.09
N ILE A 449 1.51 -14.87 -17.12
CA ILE A 449 2.08 -14.32 -18.36
C ILE A 449 2.52 -15.45 -19.28
N GLU A 450 3.18 -16.48 -18.76
CA GLU A 450 3.66 -17.64 -19.53
C GLU A 450 2.52 -18.37 -20.26
N LYS A 451 1.41 -18.63 -19.54
CA LYS A 451 0.21 -19.25 -20.11
C LYS A 451 -0.43 -18.37 -21.19
N SER A 452 -0.36 -17.03 -21.03
CA SER A 452 -0.83 -16.09 -22.04
C SER A 452 0.03 -16.12 -23.31
N GLU A 453 1.36 -16.22 -23.16
CA GLU A 453 2.31 -16.33 -24.30
C GLU A 453 2.16 -17.67 -25.02
N LEU A 454 1.99 -18.76 -24.28
CA LEU A 454 1.71 -20.10 -24.84
C LEU A 454 0.44 -20.08 -25.70
N LEU A 455 -0.66 -19.57 -25.16
CA LEU A 455 -1.93 -19.45 -25.89
C LEU A 455 -1.81 -18.51 -27.10
N SER A 456 -1.07 -17.41 -26.98
CA SER A 456 -0.79 -16.52 -28.09
C SER A 456 -0.07 -17.26 -29.23
N SER A 457 0.92 -18.08 -28.89
CA SER A 457 1.64 -18.88 -29.87
C SER A 457 0.73 -19.89 -30.58
N LEU A 458 -0.14 -20.57 -29.85
CA LEU A 458 -1.10 -21.54 -30.40
C LEU A 458 -2.13 -20.86 -31.30
N LEU A 459 -2.64 -19.68 -30.95
CA LEU A 459 -3.57 -18.92 -31.76
C LEU A 459 -2.91 -18.40 -33.05
N LYS A 460 -1.64 -17.94 -32.98
CA LYS A 460 -0.85 -17.53 -34.14
C LYS A 460 -0.68 -18.70 -35.11
N ASN A 461 -0.28 -19.86 -34.61
CA ASN A 461 -0.12 -21.08 -35.40
C ASN A 461 -1.44 -21.52 -36.07
N SER A 462 -2.56 -21.18 -35.45
CA SER A 462 -3.91 -21.46 -35.96
C SER A 462 -4.44 -20.36 -36.89
N GLY A 463 -3.67 -19.31 -37.18
CA GLY A 463 -4.04 -18.20 -38.07
C GLY A 463 -5.08 -17.23 -37.49
N ILE A 464 -5.30 -17.23 -36.18
CA ILE A 464 -6.27 -16.36 -35.50
C ILE A 464 -5.57 -15.07 -35.06
N LYS A 465 -6.02 -13.92 -35.59
CA LYS A 465 -5.54 -12.59 -35.16
C LYS A 465 -6.03 -12.32 -33.73
N HIS A 466 -5.15 -11.89 -32.87
CA HIS A 466 -5.48 -11.59 -31.47
C HIS A 466 -4.57 -10.52 -30.88
N ASN A 467 -5.02 -9.89 -29.82
CA ASN A 467 -4.24 -8.97 -28.98
C ASN A 467 -3.89 -9.67 -27.67
N VAL A 468 -2.73 -9.31 -27.08
CA VAL A 468 -2.31 -9.82 -25.76
C VAL A 468 -2.21 -8.66 -24.80
N LEU A 469 -2.86 -8.78 -23.64
CA LEU A 469 -2.88 -7.82 -22.57
C LEU A 469 -2.23 -8.45 -21.35
N ASN A 470 -1.00 -8.04 -21.04
CA ASN A 470 -0.24 -8.50 -19.88
C ASN A 470 0.56 -7.34 -19.27
N ALA A 471 1.17 -7.54 -18.11
CA ALA A 471 1.92 -6.53 -17.38
C ALA A 471 3.10 -5.87 -18.15
N ARG A 472 3.50 -6.41 -19.30
CA ARG A 472 4.55 -5.83 -20.15
C ARG A 472 4.05 -4.70 -21.06
N GLN A 473 2.74 -4.49 -21.16
CA GLN A 473 2.12 -3.55 -22.12
C GLN A 473 1.21 -2.51 -21.44
N HIS A 474 1.57 -2.04 -20.24
CA HIS A 474 0.78 -1.10 -19.45
C HIS A 474 0.36 0.17 -20.21
N GLU A 475 1.24 0.74 -21.05
CA GLU A 475 0.94 1.97 -21.79
C GLU A 475 -0.14 1.77 -22.87
N GLN A 476 -0.31 0.54 -23.37
CA GLN A 476 -1.29 0.19 -24.40
C GLN A 476 -2.56 -0.48 -23.85
N GLU A 477 -2.60 -0.68 -22.56
CA GLU A 477 -3.68 -1.43 -21.88
C GLU A 477 -5.06 -0.88 -22.20
N ALA A 478 -5.25 0.42 -22.04
CA ALA A 478 -6.54 1.08 -22.29
C ALA A 478 -6.99 0.93 -23.75
N ALA A 479 -6.07 1.02 -24.71
CA ALA A 479 -6.38 0.87 -26.12
C ALA A 479 -6.76 -0.58 -26.50
N ILE A 480 -6.05 -1.57 -25.95
CA ILE A 480 -6.35 -2.99 -26.18
C ILE A 480 -7.71 -3.38 -25.59
N VAL A 481 -8.01 -2.89 -24.38
CA VAL A 481 -9.31 -3.12 -23.73
C VAL A 481 -10.44 -2.46 -24.53
N ALA A 482 -10.21 -1.24 -25.02
CA ALA A 482 -11.18 -0.54 -25.87
C ALA A 482 -11.56 -1.34 -27.11
N ASP A 483 -10.62 -2.09 -27.68
CA ASP A 483 -10.80 -2.90 -28.89
C ASP A 483 -11.36 -4.31 -28.61
N ALA A 484 -11.30 -4.78 -27.37
CA ALA A 484 -11.72 -6.15 -26.99
C ALA A 484 -13.21 -6.44 -27.28
N GLY A 485 -14.06 -5.40 -27.33
CA GLY A 485 -15.50 -5.53 -27.64
C GLY A 485 -15.85 -5.40 -29.11
N LYS A 486 -14.89 -5.23 -30.01
CA LYS A 486 -15.12 -5.10 -31.48
C LYS A 486 -15.56 -6.46 -32.08
N PHE A 487 -16.32 -6.39 -33.17
CA PHE A 487 -16.78 -7.57 -33.91
C PHE A 487 -15.61 -8.48 -34.29
N GLY A 488 -15.65 -9.74 -33.86
CA GLY A 488 -14.65 -10.75 -34.13
C GLY A 488 -13.29 -10.52 -33.44
N ALA A 489 -13.18 -9.62 -32.47
CA ALA A 489 -11.95 -9.40 -31.71
C ALA A 489 -11.63 -10.61 -30.83
N VAL A 490 -10.35 -10.97 -30.73
CA VAL A 490 -9.85 -11.96 -29.79
C VAL A 490 -8.77 -11.28 -28.93
N THR A 491 -8.98 -11.28 -27.61
CA THR A 491 -8.05 -10.66 -26.66
C THR A 491 -7.68 -11.67 -25.59
N ILE A 492 -6.39 -11.91 -25.41
CA ILE A 492 -5.86 -12.69 -24.28
C ILE A 492 -5.52 -11.70 -23.16
N ALA A 493 -6.03 -11.92 -21.96
CA ALA A 493 -5.75 -11.06 -20.81
C ALA A 493 -5.27 -11.89 -19.61
N THR A 494 -4.22 -11.46 -18.94
CA THR A 494 -3.87 -11.96 -17.63
C THR A 494 -4.82 -11.39 -16.58
N ASN A 495 -4.92 -12.04 -15.44
CA ASN A 495 -5.93 -11.85 -14.41
C ASN A 495 -6.25 -10.39 -14.02
N MET A 496 -5.25 -9.54 -13.87
CA MET A 496 -5.42 -8.16 -13.41
C MET A 496 -5.45 -7.13 -14.55
N ALA A 497 -5.15 -7.54 -15.78
CA ALA A 497 -5.10 -6.63 -16.91
C ALA A 497 -6.51 -6.14 -17.29
N GLY A 498 -6.65 -4.83 -17.47
CA GLY A 498 -7.92 -4.18 -17.79
C GLY A 498 -8.89 -3.99 -16.62
N ARG A 499 -8.45 -4.16 -15.35
CA ARG A 499 -9.30 -3.90 -14.18
C ARG A 499 -9.65 -2.40 -14.10
N GLY A 500 -10.90 -2.10 -13.69
CA GLY A 500 -11.39 -0.71 -13.66
C GLY A 500 -11.72 -0.11 -15.04
N THR A 501 -11.47 -0.84 -16.13
CA THR A 501 -11.84 -0.40 -17.49
C THR A 501 -13.03 -1.18 -18.04
N ASP A 502 -13.91 -0.50 -18.78
CA ASP A 502 -15.13 -1.09 -19.34
C ASP A 502 -14.87 -1.61 -20.77
N ILE A 503 -15.33 -2.85 -21.04
CA ILE A 503 -15.32 -3.41 -22.38
C ILE A 503 -16.68 -3.10 -23.03
N GLN A 504 -16.69 -2.11 -23.93
CA GLN A 504 -17.90 -1.71 -24.64
C GLN A 504 -18.09 -2.55 -25.91
N LEU A 505 -19.26 -3.12 -26.08
CA LEU A 505 -19.60 -3.86 -27.31
C LEU A 505 -19.63 -2.92 -28.52
N GLY A 506 -18.92 -3.28 -29.58
CA GLY A 506 -18.68 -2.42 -30.74
C GLY A 506 -17.38 -1.59 -30.63
N GLY A 507 -16.67 -1.64 -29.49
CA GLY A 507 -15.46 -0.85 -29.18
C GLY A 507 -15.76 0.45 -28.43
N ASN A 508 -14.75 1.12 -27.90
CA ASN A 508 -14.92 2.37 -27.15
C ASN A 508 -15.11 3.56 -28.12
N MET A 509 -16.31 4.14 -28.09
CA MET A 509 -16.70 5.24 -28.99
C MET A 509 -15.85 6.50 -28.74
N GLU A 510 -15.60 6.86 -27.49
CA GLU A 510 -14.85 8.09 -27.16
C GLU A 510 -13.39 8.02 -27.62
N MET A 511 -12.74 6.87 -27.45
CA MET A 511 -11.38 6.66 -27.97
C MET A 511 -11.35 6.73 -29.49
N GLN A 512 -12.34 6.15 -30.17
CA GLN A 512 -12.43 6.25 -31.65
C GLN A 512 -12.62 7.71 -32.11
N VAL A 513 -13.38 8.51 -31.37
CA VAL A 513 -13.55 9.95 -31.65
C VAL A 513 -12.24 10.70 -31.44
N LEU A 514 -11.53 10.45 -30.32
CA LEU A 514 -10.24 11.08 -30.04
C LEU A 514 -9.19 10.73 -31.12
N GLU A 515 -9.07 9.46 -31.49
CA GLU A 515 -8.18 9.04 -32.59
C GLU A 515 -8.52 9.71 -33.93
N ALA A 516 -9.79 9.78 -34.24
CA ALA A 516 -10.25 10.40 -35.49
C ALA A 516 -9.99 11.92 -35.53
N LEU A 517 -10.13 12.59 -34.37
CA LEU A 517 -9.81 14.02 -34.23
C LEU A 517 -8.31 14.29 -34.33
N GLN A 518 -7.48 13.44 -33.77
CA GLN A 518 -6.02 13.52 -33.90
C GLN A 518 -5.58 13.33 -35.35
N ASN A 519 -6.19 12.39 -36.08
CA ASN A 519 -5.86 12.08 -37.46
C ASN A 519 -6.44 13.10 -38.44
N LYS A 520 -7.48 13.86 -38.09
CA LYS A 520 -8.15 14.86 -38.93
C LYS A 520 -8.41 16.18 -38.19
N PRO A 521 -7.39 16.94 -37.83
CA PRO A 521 -7.54 18.11 -36.94
C PRO A 521 -8.29 19.30 -37.61
N LYS A 522 -8.54 19.28 -38.90
CA LYS A 522 -9.26 20.34 -39.67
C LYS A 522 -10.72 20.01 -39.92
N SER A 523 -11.24 18.87 -39.51
CA SER A 523 -12.63 18.45 -39.70
C SER A 523 -13.52 18.90 -38.55
N ASN A 524 -14.81 19.14 -38.83
CA ASN A 524 -15.77 19.52 -37.79
C ASN A 524 -15.94 18.38 -36.76
N PRO A 525 -15.67 18.61 -35.47
CA PRO A 525 -15.72 17.58 -34.41
C PRO A 525 -17.10 16.90 -34.33
N ASP A 526 -18.17 17.65 -34.46
CA ASP A 526 -19.55 17.13 -34.31
C ASP A 526 -19.94 16.17 -35.44
N LEU A 527 -19.47 16.45 -36.68
CA LEU A 527 -19.71 15.55 -37.82
C LEU A 527 -18.91 14.23 -37.68
N ILE A 528 -17.69 14.32 -37.17
CA ILE A 528 -16.87 13.11 -36.88
C ILE A 528 -17.54 12.28 -35.79
N ARG A 529 -18.00 12.93 -34.73
CA ARG A 529 -18.68 12.27 -33.62
C ARG A 529 -19.94 11.54 -34.10
N LYS A 530 -20.83 12.20 -34.82
CA LYS A 530 -22.05 11.58 -35.38
C LYS A 530 -21.75 10.37 -36.28
N ALA A 531 -20.77 10.52 -37.18
CA ALA A 531 -20.39 9.42 -38.06
C ALA A 531 -19.85 8.20 -37.33
N ILE A 532 -19.10 8.43 -36.24
CA ILE A 532 -18.58 7.36 -35.36
C ILE A 532 -19.70 6.75 -34.54
N GLU A 533 -20.64 7.55 -34.01
CA GLU A 533 -21.82 7.06 -33.29
C GLU A 533 -22.67 6.11 -34.16
N GLU A 534 -22.96 6.50 -35.40
CA GLU A 534 -23.73 5.65 -36.33
C GLU A 534 -23.00 4.33 -36.67
N LYS A 535 -21.69 4.41 -36.88
CA LYS A 535 -20.87 3.22 -37.13
C LYS A 535 -20.83 2.31 -35.90
N HIS A 536 -20.58 2.88 -34.71
CA HIS A 536 -20.53 2.17 -33.44
C HIS A 536 -21.85 1.45 -33.17
N LEU A 537 -23.00 2.11 -33.41
CA LEU A 537 -24.31 1.50 -33.20
C LEU A 537 -24.51 0.28 -34.12
N LYS A 538 -24.11 0.36 -35.38
CA LYS A 538 -24.17 -0.76 -36.34
C LYS A 538 -23.24 -1.91 -35.90
N ASP A 539 -22.03 -1.61 -35.46
CA ASP A 539 -21.08 -2.63 -35.04
C ASP A 539 -21.49 -3.27 -33.70
N LYS A 540 -22.05 -2.48 -32.77
CA LYS A 540 -22.66 -2.99 -31.54
C LYS A 540 -23.80 -3.97 -31.83
N ASN A 541 -24.70 -3.64 -32.73
CA ASN A 541 -25.83 -4.53 -33.09
C ASN A 541 -25.34 -5.85 -33.68
N LYS A 542 -24.31 -5.86 -34.54
CA LYS A 542 -23.71 -7.11 -35.06
C LYS A 542 -23.12 -7.97 -33.94
N VAL A 543 -22.47 -7.35 -32.94
CA VAL A 543 -21.90 -8.07 -31.80
C VAL A 543 -23.01 -8.65 -30.92
N LEU A 544 -24.12 -7.92 -30.72
CA LEU A 544 -25.28 -8.41 -29.98
C LEU A 544 -25.93 -9.60 -30.67
N GLU A 545 -26.10 -9.55 -32.02
CA GLU A 545 -26.61 -10.67 -32.83
C GLU A 545 -25.69 -11.89 -32.80
N ALA A 546 -24.36 -11.66 -32.69
CA ALA A 546 -23.38 -12.75 -32.54
C ALA A 546 -23.35 -13.37 -31.14
N GLY A 547 -24.13 -12.84 -30.17
CA GLY A 547 -24.26 -13.35 -28.81
C GLY A 547 -23.46 -12.60 -27.75
N GLY A 548 -23.02 -11.39 -28.05
CA GLY A 548 -22.26 -10.54 -27.12
C GLY A 548 -20.85 -11.05 -26.83
N LEU A 549 -20.22 -10.56 -25.76
CA LEU A 549 -18.87 -10.94 -25.40
C LEU A 549 -18.83 -12.37 -24.83
N PHE A 550 -17.95 -13.20 -25.37
CA PHE A 550 -17.63 -14.51 -24.84
C PHE A 550 -16.38 -14.46 -23.98
N VAL A 551 -16.52 -14.73 -22.68
CA VAL A 551 -15.39 -14.85 -21.75
C VAL A 551 -15.04 -16.31 -21.58
N LEU A 552 -13.82 -16.67 -21.92
CA LEU A 552 -13.26 -18.00 -21.81
C LEU A 552 -12.06 -17.94 -20.85
N ALA A 553 -12.06 -18.76 -19.81
CA ALA A 553 -10.94 -18.85 -18.90
C ALA A 553 -10.18 -20.16 -19.09
N SER A 554 -8.85 -20.10 -19.08
CA SER A 554 -8.00 -21.28 -19.23
C SER A 554 -7.80 -22.07 -17.95
N GLU A 555 -8.18 -21.52 -16.79
CA GLU A 555 -8.06 -22.12 -15.46
C GLU A 555 -8.97 -21.45 -14.45
N ARG A 556 -9.20 -22.10 -13.31
CA ARG A 556 -9.75 -21.46 -12.12
C ARG A 556 -8.63 -20.76 -11.34
N HIS A 557 -8.96 -19.60 -10.78
CA HIS A 557 -8.06 -18.88 -9.90
C HIS A 557 -8.11 -19.42 -8.46
N GLU A 558 -7.19 -19.00 -7.63
CA GLU A 558 -7.17 -19.36 -6.19
C GLU A 558 -8.42 -18.88 -5.44
N SER A 559 -9.02 -17.78 -5.89
CA SER A 559 -10.22 -17.19 -5.30
C SER A 559 -11.40 -17.18 -6.30
N ARG A 560 -12.59 -17.59 -5.81
CA ARG A 560 -13.87 -17.51 -6.57
C ARG A 560 -14.19 -16.07 -6.98
N ARG A 561 -13.78 -15.12 -6.19
CA ARG A 561 -13.95 -13.68 -6.45
C ARG A 561 -13.33 -13.28 -7.78
N ILE A 562 -12.11 -13.70 -8.05
CA ILE A 562 -11.38 -13.40 -9.29
C ILE A 562 -12.09 -14.03 -10.49
N ASP A 563 -12.58 -15.27 -10.35
CA ASP A 563 -13.39 -15.92 -11.39
C ASP A 563 -14.67 -15.14 -11.67
N ASN A 564 -15.35 -14.64 -10.64
CA ASN A 564 -16.54 -13.81 -10.78
C ASN A 564 -16.25 -12.45 -11.42
N GLN A 565 -15.11 -11.83 -11.13
CA GLN A 565 -14.67 -10.60 -11.80
C GLN A 565 -14.43 -10.83 -13.29
N LEU A 566 -13.81 -11.95 -13.65
CA LEU A 566 -13.61 -12.32 -15.04
C LEU A 566 -14.94 -12.57 -15.75
N ARG A 567 -15.86 -13.33 -15.17
CA ARG A 567 -17.23 -13.52 -15.68
C ARG A 567 -17.98 -12.21 -15.83
N GLY A 568 -17.81 -11.29 -14.87
CA GLY A 568 -18.43 -9.95 -14.86
C GLY A 568 -17.99 -9.01 -16.00
N ARG A 569 -16.99 -9.40 -16.80
CA ARG A 569 -16.61 -8.66 -18.00
C ARG A 569 -17.66 -8.76 -19.10
N SER A 570 -18.49 -9.80 -19.08
CA SER A 570 -19.56 -10.09 -20.06
C SER A 570 -20.94 -9.91 -19.44
N GLY A 571 -21.95 -9.64 -20.27
CA GLY A 571 -23.37 -9.54 -19.87
C GLY A 571 -23.69 -8.31 -19.04
N ARG A 572 -23.16 -7.13 -19.39
CA ARG A 572 -23.37 -5.87 -18.69
C ARG A 572 -24.65 -5.18 -19.14
N GLN A 573 -25.34 -4.52 -18.22
CA GLN A 573 -26.56 -3.72 -18.49
C GLN A 573 -27.63 -4.48 -19.33
N GLY A 574 -27.77 -5.79 -19.10
CA GLY A 574 -28.72 -6.65 -19.81
C GLY A 574 -28.28 -7.09 -21.20
N ASP A 575 -27.03 -6.82 -21.61
CA ASP A 575 -26.47 -7.34 -22.87
C ASP A 575 -26.32 -8.86 -22.81
N PRO A 576 -26.50 -9.59 -23.91
CA PRO A 576 -26.20 -11.01 -23.98
C PRO A 576 -24.71 -11.26 -23.79
N GLY A 577 -24.37 -12.45 -23.35
CA GLY A 577 -22.98 -12.85 -23.17
C GLY A 577 -22.88 -14.31 -22.75
N LYS A 578 -21.66 -14.83 -22.80
CA LYS A 578 -21.37 -16.23 -22.48
C LYS A 578 -20.08 -16.32 -21.67
N THR A 579 -20.03 -17.23 -20.69
CA THR A 579 -18.78 -17.54 -19.98
C THR A 579 -18.57 -19.04 -19.86
N CYS A 580 -17.33 -19.51 -19.95
CA CYS A 580 -16.97 -20.91 -19.78
C CYS A 580 -15.53 -21.04 -19.28
N PHE A 581 -15.28 -21.96 -18.36
CA PHE A 581 -13.95 -22.32 -17.89
C PHE A 581 -13.50 -23.64 -18.50
N PHE A 582 -12.26 -23.67 -18.99
CA PHE A 582 -11.58 -24.84 -19.53
C PHE A 582 -10.47 -25.22 -18.57
N LEU A 583 -10.55 -26.40 -18.00
CA LEU A 583 -9.70 -26.87 -16.92
C LEU A 583 -8.95 -28.13 -17.32
N SER A 584 -7.85 -28.42 -16.68
CA SER A 584 -7.10 -29.67 -16.80
C SER A 584 -6.81 -30.23 -15.41
N LEU A 585 -6.67 -31.53 -15.31
CA LEU A 585 -6.22 -32.20 -14.07
C LEU A 585 -4.79 -31.80 -13.69
N GLU A 586 -4.03 -31.31 -14.67
CA GLU A 586 -2.65 -30.85 -14.48
C GLU A 586 -2.57 -29.41 -13.97
N ASP A 587 -3.70 -28.67 -13.92
CA ASP A 587 -3.73 -27.30 -13.41
C ASP A 587 -3.40 -27.25 -11.91
N ASP A 588 -2.72 -26.19 -11.46
CA ASP A 588 -2.18 -26.08 -10.10
C ASP A 588 -3.24 -26.28 -9.01
N LEU A 589 -4.41 -25.68 -9.15
CA LEU A 589 -5.51 -25.86 -8.20
C LEU A 589 -5.99 -27.31 -8.13
N MET A 590 -6.05 -28.02 -9.28
CA MET A 590 -6.47 -29.40 -9.37
C MET A 590 -5.40 -30.33 -8.77
N ARG A 591 -4.12 -30.07 -9.02
CA ARG A 591 -2.98 -30.82 -8.49
C ARG A 591 -2.88 -30.74 -6.96
N ILE A 592 -3.08 -29.54 -6.39
CA ILE A 592 -2.94 -29.32 -4.93
C ILE A 592 -4.12 -29.92 -4.15
N PHE A 593 -5.34 -29.86 -4.67
CA PHE A 593 -6.56 -30.15 -3.91
C PHE A 593 -7.41 -31.30 -4.43
N GLY A 594 -7.13 -31.86 -5.60
CA GLY A 594 -8.03 -32.79 -6.28
C GLY A 594 -7.45 -34.15 -6.72
N SER A 595 -6.14 -34.34 -6.68
CA SER A 595 -5.46 -35.28 -7.56
C SER A 595 -5.79 -36.77 -7.40
N GLU A 596 -5.66 -37.35 -6.22
CA GLU A 596 -5.65 -38.83 -6.14
C GLU A 596 -7.02 -39.52 -6.22
N ARG A 597 -8.09 -38.89 -5.71
CA ARG A 597 -9.44 -39.46 -5.76
C ARG A 597 -10.15 -39.19 -7.08
N LEU A 598 -9.91 -38.00 -7.66
CA LEU A 598 -10.46 -37.65 -8.97
C LEU A 598 -9.83 -38.50 -10.09
N ASP A 599 -8.50 -38.67 -10.10
CA ASP A 599 -7.81 -39.52 -11.07
C ASP A 599 -8.32 -40.96 -11.07
N LYS A 600 -8.57 -41.55 -9.90
CA LYS A 600 -9.13 -42.90 -9.77
C LYS A 600 -10.57 -43.03 -10.28
N VAL A 601 -11.40 -42.00 -10.03
CA VAL A 601 -12.76 -41.94 -10.51
C VAL A 601 -12.80 -41.75 -12.02
N LEU A 602 -11.93 -40.91 -12.56
CA LEU A 602 -11.88 -40.60 -13.99
C LEU A 602 -11.26 -41.72 -14.84
N SER A 603 -10.26 -42.41 -14.32
CA SER A 603 -9.72 -43.59 -14.97
C SER A 603 -10.71 -44.76 -15.02
N THR A 604 -11.68 -44.76 -14.08
CA THR A 604 -12.75 -45.77 -14.03
C THR A 604 -13.90 -45.44 -15.00
N LEU A 605 -14.06 -44.16 -15.41
CA LEU A 605 -15.15 -43.72 -16.30
C LEU A 605 -14.85 -43.89 -17.80
N GLY A 606 -13.68 -44.41 -18.20
CA GLY A 606 -13.38 -44.82 -19.58
C GLY A 606 -13.40 -43.70 -20.62
N MET A 607 -12.82 -42.52 -20.31
CA MET A 607 -12.79 -41.36 -21.21
C MET A 607 -11.95 -41.59 -22.45
N GLU A 608 -12.44 -41.17 -23.60
CA GLU A 608 -11.70 -41.06 -24.83
C GLU A 608 -10.80 -39.80 -24.84
N GLU A 609 -9.67 -39.85 -25.57
CA GLU A 609 -8.79 -38.69 -25.71
C GLU A 609 -9.55 -37.51 -26.34
N GLY A 610 -9.48 -36.33 -25.69
CA GLY A 610 -10.11 -35.09 -26.17
C GLY A 610 -11.54 -34.85 -25.70
N GLU A 611 -12.15 -35.78 -24.91
CA GLU A 611 -13.48 -35.63 -24.34
C GLU A 611 -13.44 -34.80 -23.04
N ALA A 612 -14.34 -33.80 -22.90
CA ALA A 612 -14.44 -32.97 -21.73
C ALA A 612 -15.48 -33.55 -20.73
N ILE A 613 -15.12 -33.57 -19.47
CA ILE A 613 -16.10 -33.85 -18.41
C ILE A 613 -16.86 -32.56 -18.11
N VAL A 614 -18.15 -32.62 -18.25
CA VAL A 614 -19.08 -31.54 -17.90
C VAL A 614 -20.08 -32.09 -16.88
N HIS A 615 -19.83 -31.82 -15.60
CA HIS A 615 -20.71 -32.31 -14.55
C HIS A 615 -20.79 -31.36 -13.35
N PRO A 616 -21.98 -30.99 -12.85
CA PRO A 616 -22.15 -30.07 -11.71
C PRO A 616 -21.42 -30.47 -10.42
N TRP A 617 -21.16 -31.76 -10.23
CA TRP A 617 -20.41 -32.25 -9.07
C TRP A 617 -18.94 -31.80 -9.10
N VAL A 618 -18.35 -31.73 -10.28
CA VAL A 618 -16.96 -31.24 -10.46
C VAL A 618 -16.88 -29.76 -10.08
N ASN A 619 -17.81 -28.93 -10.59
CA ASN A 619 -17.88 -27.51 -10.23
C ASN A 619 -17.97 -27.32 -8.71
N LYS A 620 -18.83 -28.09 -8.04
CA LYS A 620 -19.00 -28.02 -6.60
C LYS A 620 -17.74 -28.47 -5.81
N SER A 621 -16.99 -29.44 -6.36
CA SER A 621 -15.71 -29.86 -5.76
C SER A 621 -14.64 -28.78 -5.87
N LEU A 622 -14.55 -28.11 -7.01
CA LEU A 622 -13.66 -26.98 -7.25
C LEU A 622 -13.99 -25.78 -6.37
N GLU A 623 -15.25 -25.40 -6.25
CA GLU A 623 -15.68 -24.35 -5.34
C GLU A 623 -15.27 -24.61 -3.88
N ARG A 624 -15.35 -25.88 -3.43
CA ARG A 624 -14.90 -26.27 -2.10
C ARG A 624 -13.39 -26.18 -1.96
N ALA A 625 -12.64 -26.53 -3.01
CA ALA A 625 -11.19 -26.40 -3.01
C ALA A 625 -10.78 -24.92 -2.91
N GLN A 626 -11.36 -24.06 -3.74
CA GLN A 626 -11.14 -22.61 -3.68
C GLN A 626 -11.49 -22.03 -2.31
N SER A 627 -12.63 -22.43 -1.72
CA SER A 627 -13.03 -21.97 -0.39
C SER A 627 -12.02 -22.34 0.70
N LYS A 628 -11.32 -23.49 0.59
CA LYS A 628 -10.25 -23.84 1.52
C LYS A 628 -9.00 -22.98 1.33
N VAL A 629 -8.65 -22.64 0.08
CA VAL A 629 -7.53 -21.72 -0.20
C VAL A 629 -7.84 -20.33 0.32
N GLU A 630 -9.04 -19.83 0.06
CA GLU A 630 -9.53 -18.53 0.58
C GLU A 630 -9.43 -18.48 2.11
N ALA A 631 -9.92 -19.50 2.82
CA ALA A 631 -9.86 -19.59 4.27
C ALA A 631 -8.40 -19.58 4.78
N ARG A 632 -7.49 -20.36 4.15
CA ARG A 632 -6.07 -20.37 4.51
C ARG A 632 -5.41 -19.01 4.30
N ASN A 633 -5.69 -18.35 3.17
CA ASN A 633 -5.16 -17.02 2.88
C ASN A 633 -5.68 -15.98 3.87
N PHE A 634 -6.94 -16.09 4.27
CA PHE A 634 -7.52 -15.24 5.32
C PHE A 634 -6.82 -15.45 6.68
N ASP A 635 -6.59 -16.71 7.09
CA ASP A 635 -5.88 -17.00 8.34
C ASP A 635 -4.46 -16.41 8.34
N ILE A 636 -3.75 -16.49 7.21
CA ILE A 636 -2.42 -15.88 7.07
C ILE A 636 -2.50 -14.36 7.25
N ARG A 637 -3.44 -13.67 6.56
CA ARG A 637 -3.62 -12.22 6.70
C ARG A 637 -3.99 -11.83 8.14
N LYS A 638 -4.84 -12.62 8.78
CA LYS A 638 -5.25 -12.42 10.18
C LYS A 638 -4.08 -12.56 11.16
N GLN A 639 -3.19 -13.55 10.93
CA GLN A 639 -1.98 -13.69 11.73
C GLN A 639 -1.02 -12.51 11.55
N LEU A 640 -0.77 -12.09 10.29
CA LEU A 640 0.06 -10.93 10.00
C LEU A 640 -0.47 -9.67 10.71
N LEU A 641 -1.78 -9.46 10.65
CA LEU A 641 -2.42 -8.32 11.30
C LEU A 641 -2.25 -8.34 12.83
N LYS A 642 -2.37 -9.49 13.48
CA LYS A 642 -2.19 -9.61 14.93
C LYS A 642 -0.80 -9.20 15.42
N PHE A 643 0.23 -9.46 14.62
CA PHE A 643 1.59 -8.98 14.89
C PHE A 643 1.72 -7.48 14.64
N ASP A 644 1.13 -6.99 13.54
CA ASP A 644 1.18 -5.56 13.20
C ASP A 644 0.34 -4.69 14.16
N ASP A 645 -0.76 -5.20 14.72
CA ASP A 645 -1.59 -4.48 15.69
C ASP A 645 -0.77 -4.04 16.92
N VAL A 646 0.17 -4.89 17.39
CA VAL A 646 1.05 -4.55 18.53
C VAL A 646 1.95 -3.35 18.19
N MET A 647 2.54 -3.38 17.01
CA MET A 647 3.37 -2.28 16.52
C MET A 647 2.53 -1.03 16.22
N ASN A 648 1.29 -1.23 15.77
CA ASN A 648 0.39 -0.13 15.44
C ASN A 648 -0.02 0.69 16.66
N ASP A 649 -0.30 0.06 17.80
CA ASP A 649 -0.61 0.75 19.04
C ASP A 649 0.56 1.64 19.49
N GLN A 650 1.78 1.13 19.39
CA GLN A 650 3.00 1.87 19.69
C GLN A 650 3.25 3.01 18.67
N ARG A 651 2.99 2.76 17.39
CA ARG A 651 3.09 3.76 16.31
C ARG A 651 2.16 4.95 16.56
N ILE A 652 0.90 4.67 16.91
CA ILE A 652 -0.09 5.69 17.22
C ILE A 652 0.40 6.55 18.38
N ALA A 653 0.86 5.94 19.48
CA ALA A 653 1.37 6.65 20.65
C ALA A 653 2.55 7.59 20.29
N ILE A 654 3.52 7.10 19.52
CA ILE A 654 4.69 7.90 19.10
C ILE A 654 4.27 9.03 18.12
N PHE A 655 3.39 8.74 17.17
CA PHE A 655 2.96 9.74 16.19
C PHE A 655 2.08 10.84 16.81
N GLU A 656 1.21 10.50 17.75
CA GLU A 656 0.43 11.46 18.55
C GLU A 656 1.34 12.34 19.40
N GLN A 657 2.29 11.75 20.14
CA GLN A 657 3.27 12.50 20.92
C GLN A 657 4.10 13.45 20.03
N ARG A 658 4.50 12.96 18.85
CA ARG A 658 5.24 13.77 17.88
C ARG A 658 4.42 14.96 17.35
N LEU A 659 3.13 14.75 17.07
CA LEU A 659 2.19 15.79 16.65
C LEU A 659 1.97 16.82 17.76
N ASP A 660 1.85 16.39 19.01
CA ASP A 660 1.66 17.29 20.15
C ASP A 660 2.89 18.17 20.37
N ILE A 661 4.10 17.60 20.25
CA ILE A 661 5.36 18.38 20.27
C ILE A 661 5.39 19.39 19.11
N MET A 662 4.95 19.03 17.91
CA MET A 662 4.90 19.95 16.78
C MET A 662 3.88 21.09 16.97
N ARG A 663 2.76 20.82 17.65
CA ARG A 663 1.69 21.82 17.92
C ARG A 663 2.04 22.76 19.04
N ALA A 664 2.70 22.26 20.08
CA ALA A 664 3.03 23.07 21.24
C ALA A 664 4.10 24.14 20.89
N GLU A 665 3.89 25.34 21.38
CA GLU A 665 4.83 26.46 21.23
C GLU A 665 5.96 26.38 22.27
N ASP A 666 5.67 25.81 23.45
CA ASP A 666 6.58 25.68 24.59
C ASP A 666 6.67 24.22 25.03
N GLN A 667 7.91 23.69 25.11
CA GLN A 667 8.20 22.30 25.50
C GLN A 667 8.84 22.21 26.88
N THR A 668 9.00 23.33 27.58
CA THR A 668 9.78 23.42 28.83
C THR A 668 9.27 22.47 29.89
N GLU A 669 7.95 22.39 30.11
CA GLU A 669 7.33 21.50 31.08
C GLU A 669 7.58 20.02 30.78
N ILE A 670 7.41 19.61 29.52
CA ILE A 670 7.65 18.22 29.09
C ILE A 670 9.11 17.82 29.32
N ILE A 671 10.04 18.73 29.02
CA ILE A 671 11.48 18.46 29.18
C ILE A 671 11.88 18.45 30.66
N GLU A 672 11.25 19.28 31.47
CA GLU A 672 11.45 19.30 32.93
C GLU A 672 10.97 17.97 33.54
N ASP A 673 9.78 17.51 33.17
CA ASP A 673 9.24 16.21 33.59
C ASP A 673 10.17 15.06 33.17
N MET A 674 10.63 15.04 31.89
CA MET A 674 11.56 14.01 31.42
C MET A 674 12.88 14.00 32.20
N ARG A 675 13.38 15.16 32.57
CA ARG A 675 14.62 15.30 33.35
C ARG A 675 14.42 14.82 34.78
N ASN A 676 13.30 15.17 35.40
CA ASN A 676 12.99 14.75 36.77
C ASN A 676 12.79 13.22 36.82
N ASP A 677 12.07 12.63 35.84
CA ASP A 677 11.96 11.17 35.71
C ASP A 677 13.37 10.49 35.63
N VAL A 678 14.31 11.10 34.89
CA VAL A 678 15.69 10.57 34.78
C VAL A 678 16.41 10.69 36.14
N ILE A 679 16.24 11.79 36.86
CA ILE A 679 16.84 11.97 38.21
C ILE A 679 16.29 10.94 39.18
N ASP A 680 14.98 10.73 39.18
CA ASP A 680 14.32 9.71 40.02
C ASP A 680 14.85 8.31 39.70
N ASP A 681 15.00 7.97 38.40
CA ASP A 681 15.57 6.68 37.99
C ASP A 681 17.01 6.50 38.49
N LEU A 682 17.85 7.54 38.40
CA LEU A 682 19.24 7.52 38.88
C LEU A 682 19.28 7.34 40.41
N ILE A 683 18.45 8.07 41.13
CA ILE A 683 18.30 7.92 42.59
C ILE A 683 17.90 6.49 42.98
N ASN A 684 16.86 5.95 42.32
CA ASN A 684 16.37 4.59 42.59
C ASN A 684 17.41 3.49 42.30
N VAL A 685 18.33 3.72 41.35
CA VAL A 685 19.43 2.75 41.07
C VAL A 685 20.49 2.75 42.15
N HIS A 686 20.88 3.93 42.64
CA HIS A 686 22.02 4.10 43.54
C HIS A 686 21.64 4.17 45.04
N ILE A 687 20.39 4.54 45.32
CA ILE A 687 19.82 4.67 46.65
C ILE A 687 18.67 3.69 46.80
N PRO A 688 18.90 2.51 47.45
CA PRO A 688 17.81 1.55 47.69
C PRO A 688 16.69 2.16 48.52
N PRO A 689 15.43 1.94 48.20
CA PRO A 689 14.31 2.51 48.94
C PRO A 689 14.38 2.20 50.45
N LYS A 690 14.22 3.21 51.31
CA LYS A 690 14.28 3.08 52.76
C LYS A 690 15.62 2.61 53.33
N SER A 691 16.72 2.85 52.62
CA SER A 691 18.08 2.59 53.09
C SER A 691 18.60 3.77 53.91
N TYR A 692 19.63 3.52 54.74
CA TYR A 692 20.35 4.60 55.43
C TYR A 692 21.50 5.14 54.58
N PRO A 693 21.95 6.37 54.80
CA PRO A 693 23.05 6.98 54.01
C PRO A 693 24.30 6.14 53.89
N ASP A 694 24.63 5.32 54.88
CA ASP A 694 25.76 4.40 54.85
C ASP A 694 25.66 3.27 53.80
N GLN A 695 24.47 3.05 53.27
CA GLN A 695 24.19 2.03 52.24
C GLN A 695 24.04 2.62 50.82
N TRP A 696 24.17 3.92 50.70
CA TRP A 696 24.01 4.64 49.42
C TRP A 696 25.29 4.53 48.57
N ASP A 697 25.13 4.29 47.30
CA ASP A 697 26.24 4.33 46.32
C ASP A 697 26.43 5.76 45.82
N LEU A 698 27.03 6.60 46.67
CA LEU A 698 27.20 8.05 46.35
C LEU A 698 28.18 8.30 45.21
N ASP A 699 29.26 7.51 45.14
CA ASP A 699 30.24 7.63 44.05
C ASP A 699 29.60 7.27 42.70
N GLY A 700 28.84 6.15 42.66
CA GLY A 700 28.07 5.75 41.48
C GLY A 700 27.02 6.78 41.08
N LEU A 701 26.31 7.37 42.05
CA LEU A 701 25.31 8.44 41.79
C LEU A 701 25.98 9.69 41.20
N LYS A 702 27.10 10.12 41.76
CA LYS A 702 27.85 11.30 41.27
C LYS A 702 28.30 11.10 39.82
N ASP A 703 28.90 9.97 39.53
CA ASP A 703 29.33 9.63 38.16
C ASP A 703 28.16 9.58 37.19
N SER A 704 27.05 8.99 37.59
CA SER A 704 25.83 8.87 36.79
C SER A 704 25.16 10.23 36.54
N VAL A 705 25.09 11.11 37.54
CA VAL A 705 24.57 12.47 37.41
C VAL A 705 25.49 13.30 36.48
N LYS A 706 26.82 13.16 36.62
CA LYS A 706 27.76 13.83 35.76
C LYS A 706 27.67 13.36 34.30
N GLU A 707 27.48 12.08 34.08
CA GLU A 707 27.30 11.50 32.73
C GLU A 707 25.97 11.91 32.09
N SER A 708 24.86 11.88 32.86
CA SER A 708 23.52 12.08 32.35
C SER A 708 23.11 13.55 32.23
N ILE A 709 23.50 14.38 33.25
CA ILE A 709 23.05 15.77 33.38
C ILE A 709 24.22 16.75 33.18
N ASN A 710 25.45 16.24 33.10
CA ASN A 710 26.66 17.04 32.96
C ASN A 710 26.85 18.08 34.11
N LEU A 711 26.45 17.70 35.32
CA LEU A 711 26.65 18.50 36.54
C LEU A 711 27.65 17.81 37.48
N ASP A 712 28.56 18.59 38.04
CA ASP A 712 29.49 18.16 39.08
C ASP A 712 28.96 18.68 40.43
N LEU A 713 28.24 17.87 41.17
CA LEU A 713 27.52 18.24 42.35
C LEU A 713 28.20 17.67 43.61
N PRO A 714 28.20 18.38 44.75
CA PRO A 714 28.82 17.94 45.99
C PRO A 714 27.86 16.96 46.74
N ILE A 715 27.52 15.84 46.07
CA ILE A 715 26.57 14.86 46.60
C ILE A 715 27.03 14.24 47.92
N ASP A 716 28.35 14.05 48.05
CA ASP A 716 28.93 13.51 49.30
C ASP A 716 28.70 14.44 50.49
N ASP A 717 28.87 15.79 50.25
CA ASP A 717 28.66 16.78 51.30
C ASP A 717 27.18 16.86 51.70
N TRP A 718 26.28 16.77 50.72
CA TRP A 718 24.84 16.79 50.96
C TRP A 718 24.35 15.57 51.75
N ALA A 719 24.84 14.38 51.44
CA ALA A 719 24.47 13.14 52.11
C ALA A 719 24.97 13.05 53.54
N ASN A 720 26.03 13.80 53.91
CA ASN A 720 26.55 13.86 55.27
C ASN A 720 25.86 14.91 56.15
N GLU A 721 24.90 15.69 55.66
CA GLU A 721 24.13 16.64 56.45
C GLU A 721 23.09 15.90 57.32
N GLU A 722 22.89 16.38 58.58
CA GLU A 722 21.90 15.79 59.50
C GLU A 722 20.46 15.94 58.95
N GLY A 723 19.76 14.82 58.78
CA GLY A 723 18.35 14.81 58.39
C GLY A 723 18.09 14.77 56.87
N VAL A 724 19.12 14.51 56.08
CA VAL A 724 18.96 14.32 54.60
C VAL A 724 18.45 12.91 54.32
N ASP A 725 17.34 12.84 53.56
CA ASP A 725 16.75 11.63 52.99
C ASP A 725 16.87 11.62 51.48
N ASP A 726 16.39 10.56 50.87
CA ASP A 726 16.38 10.38 49.41
C ASP A 726 15.52 11.46 48.73
N GLU A 727 14.40 11.87 49.30
CA GLU A 727 13.51 12.91 48.77
C GLU A 727 14.22 14.29 48.69
N LEU A 728 14.90 14.67 49.75
CA LEU A 728 15.62 15.96 49.83
C LEU A 728 16.83 15.98 48.89
N LEU A 729 17.52 14.85 48.73
CA LEU A 729 18.63 14.73 47.78
C LEU A 729 18.15 14.86 46.32
N THR A 730 17.00 14.24 46.00
CA THR A 730 16.33 14.36 44.71
C THR A 730 16.00 15.82 44.41
N GLU A 731 15.31 16.52 45.37
CA GLU A 731 14.94 17.94 45.22
C GLU A 731 16.17 18.83 44.96
N ARG A 732 17.30 18.60 45.64
CA ARG A 732 18.52 19.36 45.42
C ARG A 732 19.19 19.13 44.06
N ILE A 733 19.14 17.90 43.56
CA ILE A 733 19.64 17.57 42.20
C ILE A 733 18.73 18.19 41.15
N GLU A 734 17.41 18.12 41.33
CA GLU A 734 16.41 18.75 40.44
C GLU A 734 16.59 20.27 40.39
N ASP A 735 16.72 20.93 41.54
CA ASP A 735 16.93 22.37 41.64
C ASP A 735 18.23 22.81 40.94
N ALA A 736 19.32 22.05 41.09
CA ALA A 736 20.59 22.32 40.43
C ALA A 736 20.47 22.16 38.90
N ALA A 737 19.76 21.13 38.44
CA ALA A 737 19.49 20.88 37.02
C ALA A 737 18.57 21.95 36.41
N ASN A 738 17.54 22.39 37.13
CA ASN A 738 16.63 23.45 36.72
C ASN A 738 17.35 24.80 36.64
N SER A 739 18.24 25.11 37.59
CA SER A 739 19.10 26.32 37.58
C SER A 739 20.01 26.32 36.35
N MET A 740 20.67 25.20 36.06
CA MET A 740 21.52 25.06 34.88
C MET A 740 20.72 25.29 33.57
N MET A 741 19.54 24.78 33.46
CA MET A 741 18.70 24.98 32.26
C MET A 741 18.18 26.39 32.14
N ALA A 742 17.85 27.06 33.26
CA ALA A 742 17.47 28.45 33.28
C ALA A 742 18.62 29.37 32.82
N ASP A 743 19.84 29.05 33.20
CA ASP A 743 21.03 29.80 32.77
C ASP A 743 21.34 29.56 31.27
N LYS A 744 21.15 28.36 30.78
CA LYS A 744 21.20 28.05 29.33
C LYS A 744 20.15 28.84 28.55
N THR A 745 18.92 28.87 29.03
CA THR A 745 17.81 29.62 28.40
C THR A 745 18.14 31.12 28.34
N LYS A 746 18.77 31.68 29.37
CA LYS A 746 19.28 33.08 29.35
C LYS A 746 20.37 33.25 28.31
N ALA A 747 21.28 32.29 28.17
CA ALA A 747 22.41 32.38 27.24
C ALA A 747 21.99 32.25 25.75
N PHE A 748 21.05 31.36 25.44
CA PHE A 748 20.53 31.18 24.08
C PHE A 748 19.45 32.21 23.68
N GLY A 749 18.72 32.74 24.65
CA GLY A 749 17.46 33.45 24.47
C GLY A 749 16.28 32.47 24.38
N LYS A 750 15.14 32.85 24.94
CA LYS A 750 13.96 31.95 25.11
C LYS A 750 13.51 31.28 23.80
N GLU A 751 13.30 32.07 22.74
CA GLU A 751 12.81 31.56 21.45
C GLU A 751 13.78 30.56 20.79
N ALA A 752 15.10 30.87 20.85
CA ALA A 752 16.12 29.98 20.28
C ALA A 752 16.22 28.67 21.08
N MET A 753 16.11 28.73 22.42
CA MET A 753 16.13 27.54 23.26
C MET A 753 14.91 26.62 22.98
N GLN A 754 13.72 27.18 22.88
CA GLN A 754 12.50 26.45 22.51
C GLN A 754 12.62 25.76 21.16
N GLN A 755 13.26 26.40 20.16
CA GLN A 755 13.50 25.75 18.88
C GLN A 755 14.51 24.59 18.98
N VAL A 756 15.57 24.75 19.76
CA VAL A 756 16.55 23.69 20.02
C VAL A 756 15.89 22.51 20.72
N GLU A 757 15.12 22.75 21.76
CA GLU A 757 14.36 21.76 22.52
C GLU A 757 13.42 20.97 21.61
N LYS A 758 12.61 21.68 20.82
CA LYS A 758 11.66 21.06 19.87
C LYS A 758 12.35 20.20 18.81
N GLN A 759 13.43 20.75 18.21
CA GLN A 759 14.18 20.04 17.18
C GLN A 759 14.87 18.80 17.73
N LEU A 760 15.45 18.90 18.91
CA LEU A 760 16.15 17.80 19.56
C LEU A 760 15.18 16.68 19.98
N LEU A 761 14.02 17.03 20.55
CA LEU A 761 12.96 16.09 20.89
C LEU A 761 12.53 15.31 19.64
N LEU A 762 12.16 16.00 18.56
CA LEU A 762 11.71 15.36 17.32
C LEU A 762 12.79 14.44 16.73
N GLN A 763 14.05 14.90 16.70
CA GLN A 763 15.16 14.13 16.17
C GLN A 763 15.45 12.87 17.00
N THR A 764 15.37 12.98 18.33
CA THR A 764 15.61 11.84 19.23
C THR A 764 14.47 10.82 19.11
N ILE A 765 13.21 11.27 19.10
CA ILE A 765 12.04 10.39 18.84
C ILE A 765 12.21 9.64 17.52
N ASP A 766 12.52 10.35 16.43
CA ASP A 766 12.67 9.75 15.10
C ASP A 766 13.82 8.72 15.05
N THR A 767 14.89 8.96 15.79
CA THR A 767 16.04 8.05 15.87
C THR A 767 15.71 6.80 16.69
N LYS A 768 15.15 6.97 17.90
CA LYS A 768 14.76 5.87 18.76
C LYS A 768 13.66 5.02 18.16
N TRP A 769 12.68 5.63 17.48
CA TRP A 769 11.62 4.92 16.80
C TRP A 769 12.15 4.04 15.67
N ARG A 770 13.09 4.52 14.86
CA ARG A 770 13.74 3.72 13.81
C ARG A 770 14.52 2.54 14.39
N GLU A 771 15.28 2.74 15.45
CA GLU A 771 15.99 1.66 16.14
C GLU A 771 15.03 0.60 16.68
N HIS A 772 13.91 1.04 17.24
CA HIS A 772 12.87 0.18 17.77
C HIS A 772 12.19 -0.66 16.67
N LEU A 773 11.86 -0.05 15.51
CA LEU A 773 11.29 -0.78 14.37
C LEU A 773 12.21 -1.92 13.90
N ILE A 774 13.52 -1.65 13.81
CA ILE A 774 14.52 -2.67 13.45
C ILE A 774 14.51 -3.82 14.48
N THR A 775 14.49 -3.46 15.77
CA THR A 775 14.48 -4.46 16.85
C THR A 775 13.22 -5.31 16.84
N LEU A 776 12.04 -4.71 16.59
CA LEU A 776 10.78 -5.42 16.45
C LEU A 776 10.75 -6.34 15.22
N GLU A 777 11.35 -5.93 14.11
CA GLU A 777 11.45 -6.75 12.90
C GLU A 777 12.35 -7.98 13.16
N HIS A 778 13.47 -7.80 13.84
CA HIS A 778 14.32 -8.91 14.28
C HIS A 778 13.57 -9.83 15.26
N LEU A 779 12.89 -9.29 16.27
CA LEU A 779 12.08 -10.06 17.21
C LEU A 779 11.02 -10.90 16.48
N ARG A 780 10.31 -10.30 15.53
CA ARG A 780 9.30 -11.00 14.72
C ARG A 780 9.89 -12.17 13.94
N SER A 781 11.11 -12.04 13.42
CA SER A 781 11.77 -13.11 12.67
C SER A 781 12.16 -14.31 13.53
N VAL A 782 12.44 -14.09 14.82
CA VAL A 782 12.94 -15.13 15.74
C VAL A 782 11.87 -15.65 16.70
N VAL A 783 10.80 -14.91 16.96
CA VAL A 783 9.77 -15.28 17.95
C VAL A 783 9.08 -16.61 17.64
N GLY A 784 9.04 -17.03 16.37
CA GLY A 784 8.50 -18.32 15.95
C GLY A 784 9.18 -19.53 16.61
N PHE A 785 10.47 -19.40 16.98
CA PHE A 785 11.21 -20.46 17.66
C PHE A 785 10.71 -20.71 19.10
N ARG A 786 10.04 -19.72 19.73
CA ARG A 786 9.40 -19.88 21.06
C ARG A 786 8.31 -20.96 21.05
N GLY A 787 7.73 -21.26 19.88
CA GLY A 787 6.75 -22.33 19.69
C GLY A 787 7.30 -23.72 20.02
N TYR A 788 8.60 -23.96 19.84
CA TYR A 788 9.23 -25.23 20.23
C TYR A 788 9.24 -25.46 21.74
N ALA A 789 9.28 -24.37 22.53
CA ALA A 789 9.16 -24.43 24.00
C ALA A 789 7.68 -24.44 24.47
N GLN A 790 6.72 -24.76 23.60
CA GLN A 790 5.27 -24.78 23.88
C GLN A 790 4.70 -23.42 24.33
N ARG A 791 5.37 -22.33 24.02
CA ARG A 791 4.87 -20.97 24.27
C ARG A 791 4.15 -20.44 23.04
N ASP A 792 3.10 -19.65 23.24
CA ASP A 792 2.42 -18.98 22.12
C ASP A 792 3.29 -17.82 21.58
N PRO A 793 3.78 -17.92 20.32
CA PRO A 793 4.66 -16.91 19.76
C PRO A 793 4.06 -15.49 19.74
N LEU A 794 2.73 -15.36 19.60
CA LEU A 794 2.08 -14.06 19.61
C LEU A 794 2.09 -13.42 21.01
N ASN A 795 1.85 -14.19 22.07
CA ASN A 795 1.88 -13.69 23.42
C ASN A 795 3.30 -13.31 23.86
N GLU A 796 4.30 -14.12 23.48
CA GLU A 796 5.72 -13.79 23.73
C GLU A 796 6.09 -12.50 22.97
N TYR A 797 5.70 -12.37 21.70
CA TYR A 797 5.93 -11.15 20.93
C TYR A 797 5.32 -9.91 21.60
N LYS A 798 4.08 -10.00 22.08
CA LYS A 798 3.41 -8.89 22.79
C LYS A 798 4.19 -8.46 24.03
N ASN A 799 4.59 -9.42 24.85
CA ASN A 799 5.31 -9.15 26.10
C ASN A 799 6.69 -8.53 25.84
N GLU A 800 7.46 -9.13 24.92
CA GLU A 800 8.79 -8.63 24.58
C GLU A 800 8.71 -7.26 23.87
N ALA A 801 7.76 -7.06 22.94
CA ALA A 801 7.55 -5.78 22.26
C ALA A 801 7.15 -4.66 23.25
N PHE A 802 6.36 -4.96 24.29
CA PHE A 802 6.03 -4.01 25.34
C PHE A 802 7.27 -3.60 26.14
N GLN A 803 8.09 -4.57 26.57
CA GLN A 803 9.34 -4.28 27.29
C GLN A 803 10.33 -3.45 26.44
N LEU A 804 10.43 -3.76 25.14
CA LEU A 804 11.25 -2.99 24.22
C LEU A 804 10.74 -1.55 24.04
N PHE A 805 9.44 -1.36 24.06
CA PHE A 805 8.83 -0.03 23.97
C PHE A 805 9.04 0.80 25.26
N GLU A 806 8.93 0.19 26.44
CA GLU A 806 9.30 0.83 27.71
C GLU A 806 10.77 1.26 27.71
N ARG A 807 11.69 0.39 27.23
CA ARG A 807 13.11 0.74 27.06
C ARG A 807 13.32 1.91 26.08
N LEU A 808 12.53 1.96 25.00
CA LEU A 808 12.56 3.10 24.07
C LEU A 808 12.21 4.40 24.79
N LEU A 809 11.10 4.42 25.55
CA LEU A 809 10.63 5.61 26.26
C LEU A 809 11.65 6.08 27.31
N ASN A 810 12.22 5.16 28.09
CA ASN A 810 13.25 5.46 29.07
C ASN A 810 14.53 5.96 28.39
N GLY A 811 14.96 5.30 27.32
CA GLY A 811 16.11 5.75 26.52
C GLY A 811 15.89 7.11 25.86
N LEU A 812 14.66 7.44 25.46
CA LEU A 812 14.30 8.76 24.93
C LEU A 812 14.48 9.85 25.99
N ARG A 813 13.94 9.66 27.20
CA ARG A 813 14.08 10.60 28.33
C ARG A 813 15.56 10.85 28.66
N TYR A 814 16.33 9.77 28.77
CA TYR A 814 17.76 9.82 29.06
C TYR A 814 18.56 10.59 27.99
N ASP A 815 18.36 10.24 26.70
CA ASP A 815 19.10 10.86 25.61
C ASP A 815 18.73 12.34 25.42
N VAL A 816 17.46 12.72 25.59
CA VAL A 816 17.01 14.12 25.54
C VAL A 816 17.65 14.92 26.68
N THR A 817 17.61 14.40 27.93
CA THR A 817 18.22 15.03 29.10
C THR A 817 19.72 15.22 28.92
N LYS A 818 20.41 14.17 28.50
CA LYS A 818 21.88 14.18 28.26
C LYS A 818 22.28 15.18 27.16
N GLN A 819 21.58 15.15 26.02
CA GLN A 819 21.91 16.04 24.89
C GLN A 819 21.64 17.51 25.24
N LEU A 820 20.52 17.84 25.88
CA LEU A 820 20.21 19.19 26.33
C LEU A 820 21.21 19.68 27.40
N SER A 821 21.69 18.75 28.23
CA SER A 821 22.70 19.09 29.25
C SER A 821 24.09 19.44 28.66
N ILE A 822 24.40 18.95 27.48
CA ILE A 822 25.68 19.20 26.78
C ILE A 822 25.59 20.39 25.83
N VAL A 823 24.37 20.68 25.28
CA VAL A 823 24.16 21.77 24.32
C VAL A 823 24.63 23.11 24.90
N ARG A 824 25.45 23.87 24.14
CA ARG A 824 25.89 25.21 24.46
C ARG A 824 25.85 26.15 23.24
N PRO A 825 25.68 27.44 23.41
CA PRO A 825 25.76 28.36 22.28
C PRO A 825 27.13 28.28 21.61
N LEU A 826 27.18 28.32 20.28
CA LEU A 826 28.42 28.37 19.54
C LEU A 826 29.12 29.73 19.78
N THR A 827 30.41 29.70 20.07
CA THR A 827 31.22 30.91 20.12
C THR A 827 31.30 31.53 18.72
N ASP A 828 31.56 32.86 18.66
CA ASP A 828 31.69 33.55 17.37
C ASP A 828 32.81 32.98 16.49
N ALA A 829 33.85 32.42 17.09
CA ALA A 829 34.91 31.72 16.37
C ALA A 829 34.47 30.40 15.76
N GLU A 830 33.72 29.58 16.52
CA GLU A 830 33.15 28.32 16.06
C GLU A 830 32.09 28.53 14.96
N ARG A 831 31.25 29.59 15.11
CA ARG A 831 30.27 29.98 14.09
C ARG A 831 30.93 30.36 12.78
N LYS A 832 32.02 31.17 12.82
CA LYS A 832 32.80 31.52 11.63
C LYS A 832 33.49 30.31 11.01
N ALA A 833 34.04 29.40 11.81
CA ALA A 833 34.67 28.18 11.34
C ALA A 833 33.65 27.23 10.68
N MET A 834 32.45 27.13 11.23
CA MET A 834 31.36 26.30 10.68
C MET A 834 30.84 26.84 9.35
N ILE A 835 30.66 28.18 9.26
CA ILE A 835 30.30 28.86 8.01
C ILE A 835 31.37 28.65 6.95
N ALA A 836 32.65 28.77 7.33
CA ALA A 836 33.79 28.55 6.43
C ALA A 836 33.83 27.10 5.91
N LYS A 837 33.62 26.10 6.79
CA LYS A 837 33.50 24.68 6.39
C LYS A 837 32.32 24.43 5.44
N PHE A 838 31.17 24.99 5.74
CA PHE A 838 29.97 24.85 4.90
C PHE A 838 30.15 25.45 3.50
N LEU A 839 30.83 26.60 3.43
CA LEU A 839 31.21 27.27 2.18
C LEU A 839 32.30 26.50 1.42
N ASP A 840 33.21 25.82 2.11
CA ASP A 840 34.22 24.97 1.49
C ASP A 840 33.65 23.64 1.00
N GLU A 841 32.70 23.07 1.71
CA GLU A 841 31.96 21.86 1.26
C GLU A 841 31.07 22.14 0.03
N GLN A 842 30.50 23.35 -0.03
CA GLN A 842 29.77 23.77 -1.25
C GLN A 842 30.69 24.05 -2.43
N LYS A 843 31.96 24.37 -2.19
CA LYS A 843 32.98 24.62 -3.21
C LYS A 843 33.66 23.35 -3.71
N LYS A 844 33.66 22.27 -2.94
CA LYS A 844 34.14 20.98 -3.44
C LYS A 844 33.16 20.46 -4.49
N PRO A 845 33.60 20.23 -5.75
CA PRO A 845 32.73 19.55 -6.70
C PRO A 845 32.36 18.21 -6.07
N LYS A 846 31.07 17.92 -5.96
CA LYS A 846 30.60 16.56 -5.68
C LYS A 846 31.26 15.69 -6.73
N GLU A 847 32.29 14.95 -6.37
CA GLU A 847 32.70 13.76 -7.10
C GLU A 847 31.53 12.82 -7.02
N THR A 848 30.61 13.01 -7.98
CA THR A 848 29.67 11.98 -8.33
C THR A 848 30.51 10.76 -8.67
N SER A 849 30.46 9.75 -7.82
CA SER A 849 30.81 8.38 -8.21
C SER A 849 30.03 8.11 -9.50
N LYS A 850 30.71 8.22 -10.60
CA LYS A 850 30.25 7.74 -11.89
C LYS A 850 30.21 6.22 -11.78
N THR A 851 29.14 5.71 -11.28
CA THR A 851 28.71 4.35 -11.57
C THR A 851 28.36 4.35 -13.05
N GLU A 852 29.19 3.71 -13.82
CA GLU A 852 28.95 3.39 -15.24
C GLU A 852 27.71 2.49 -15.37
N SER A 853 26.54 3.05 -15.38
CA SER A 853 25.31 2.36 -15.74
C SER A 853 24.51 3.14 -16.80
N SER A 854 25.25 3.65 -17.81
CA SER A 854 24.62 4.27 -18.99
C SER A 854 25.30 3.86 -20.31
N LYS A 855 25.55 2.53 -20.47
CA LYS A 855 25.87 1.95 -21.77
C LYS A 855 25.17 0.63 -21.97
N ALA A 856 23.86 0.60 -21.93
CA ALA A 856 23.04 -0.45 -22.55
C ALA A 856 21.57 -0.07 -22.47
N LEU A 857 21.13 0.83 -23.32
CA LEU A 857 19.74 0.92 -23.81
C LEU A 857 19.67 2.06 -24.84
N LYS A 858 20.39 1.82 -25.95
CA LYS A 858 20.04 2.46 -27.22
C LYS A 858 19.37 1.38 -28.06
N SER A 859 18.06 1.33 -28.01
CA SER A 859 17.25 0.84 -29.13
C SER A 859 15.88 1.48 -29.06
N ASN A 860 15.65 2.41 -29.96
CA ASN A 860 14.40 2.79 -30.61
C ASN A 860 13.12 2.89 -29.75
N SER A 861 12.78 4.11 -29.36
CA SER A 861 11.43 4.60 -29.61
C SER A 861 11.47 6.11 -29.80
N SER A 862 11.30 6.49 -31.04
CA SER A 862 10.99 7.84 -31.52
C SER A 862 9.57 8.18 -31.13
N MET A 863 9.35 9.26 -30.32
CA MET A 863 8.31 10.24 -30.60
C MET A 863 8.52 11.53 -29.77
N PRO A 864 8.23 12.69 -30.33
CA PRO A 864 8.77 13.96 -29.89
C PRO A 864 7.81 14.71 -28.97
N LEU A 865 8.28 15.07 -27.77
CA LEU A 865 7.64 16.10 -26.97
C LEU A 865 8.63 17.27 -26.77
N GLY A 866 8.29 18.41 -27.37
CA GLY A 866 8.98 19.67 -27.21
C GLY A 866 10.06 19.94 -28.27
N ALA A 867 9.71 20.72 -29.26
CA ALA A 867 10.59 21.16 -30.31
C ALA A 867 11.87 21.79 -29.72
N LYS A 868 13.00 21.12 -29.90
CA LYS A 868 14.34 21.71 -29.69
C LYS A 868 14.54 22.71 -30.82
N THR A 869 14.71 23.97 -30.52
CA THR A 869 15.22 24.93 -31.48
C THR A 869 16.71 24.57 -31.71
N PRO A 870 17.13 24.22 -32.95
CA PRO A 870 18.53 23.95 -33.23
C PRO A 870 19.39 25.16 -32.85
N PRO A 871 20.67 24.98 -32.50
CA PRO A 871 21.58 26.09 -32.12
C PRO A 871 21.70 27.19 -33.19
N GLU A 872 21.47 26.86 -34.44
CA GLU A 872 21.49 27.78 -35.57
C GLU A 872 20.29 28.75 -35.64
N GLN A 873 19.22 28.52 -34.86
CA GLN A 873 18.01 29.38 -34.86
C GLN A 873 17.93 30.29 -33.59
N MET A 874 18.94 30.27 -32.73
CA MET A 874 18.97 31.17 -31.59
C MET A 874 19.42 32.58 -31.98
N PRO A 875 18.80 33.65 -31.44
CA PRO A 875 19.24 35.00 -31.68
C PRO A 875 20.73 35.21 -31.31
N LYS A 876 21.43 36.02 -32.11
CA LYS A 876 22.83 36.32 -31.87
C LYS A 876 23.03 36.88 -30.47
N GLY A 877 23.96 36.28 -29.71
CA GLY A 877 24.26 36.64 -28.32
C GLY A 877 23.72 35.66 -27.25
N TRP A 878 22.76 34.82 -27.59
CA TRP A 878 22.22 33.86 -26.60
C TRP A 878 23.13 32.65 -26.37
N GLN A 879 24.02 32.35 -27.32
CA GLN A 879 25.00 31.27 -27.21
C GLN A 879 26.09 31.55 -26.12
N ALA A 880 26.27 32.81 -25.76
CA ALA A 880 27.22 33.23 -24.72
C ALA A 880 26.61 33.27 -23.32
N THR A 881 25.29 33.05 -23.18
CA THR A 881 24.60 33.08 -21.89
C THR A 881 24.93 31.82 -21.08
N GLY A 882 25.47 32.01 -19.90
CA GLY A 882 25.81 30.92 -18.98
C GLY A 882 24.56 30.14 -18.54
N ARG A 883 24.66 28.80 -18.41
CA ARG A 883 23.55 27.94 -18.07
C ARG A 883 22.80 28.34 -16.80
N ASN A 884 23.47 28.97 -15.85
CA ASN A 884 22.89 29.40 -14.57
C ASN A 884 22.46 30.88 -14.55
N GLU A 885 22.70 31.63 -15.62
CA GLU A 885 22.27 33.02 -15.77
C GLU A 885 20.78 33.10 -16.11
N LEU A 886 20.19 34.28 -15.86
CA LEU A 886 18.79 34.52 -16.24
C LEU A 886 18.67 34.52 -17.75
N CYS A 887 17.62 33.89 -18.25
CA CYS A 887 17.38 33.80 -19.68
C CYS A 887 17.07 35.18 -20.29
N LEU A 888 17.75 35.52 -21.38
CA LEU A 888 17.60 36.80 -22.06
C LEU A 888 16.19 37.05 -22.64
N CYS A 889 15.32 36.06 -22.63
CA CYS A 889 13.92 36.21 -23.04
C CYS A 889 13.04 36.98 -22.05
N GLY A 890 13.55 37.40 -20.92
CA GLY A 890 12.81 38.15 -19.90
C GLY A 890 11.83 37.28 -19.07
N SER A 891 11.89 35.94 -19.15
CA SER A 891 10.99 35.04 -18.39
C SER A 891 11.32 34.92 -16.90
N GLY A 892 12.41 35.54 -16.40
CA GLY A 892 12.86 35.42 -15.03
C GLY A 892 13.43 34.05 -14.65
N LYS A 893 13.43 33.08 -15.56
CA LYS A 893 14.00 31.75 -15.33
C LYS A 893 15.47 31.68 -15.75
N LYS A 894 16.24 30.80 -15.10
CA LYS A 894 17.63 30.54 -15.52
C LYS A 894 17.66 29.97 -16.94
N PHE A 895 18.71 30.26 -17.71
CA PHE A 895 18.82 29.84 -19.11
C PHE A 895 18.62 28.33 -19.29
N LYS A 896 19.21 27.50 -18.42
CA LYS A 896 19.03 26.03 -18.41
C LYS A 896 17.59 25.56 -18.19
N HIS A 897 16.72 26.38 -17.62
CA HIS A 897 15.31 26.06 -17.36
C HIS A 897 14.35 26.76 -18.35
N CYS A 898 14.90 27.43 -19.35
CA CYS A 898 14.16 28.13 -20.39
C CYS A 898 14.65 27.71 -21.78
N HIS A 899 15.38 28.56 -22.49
CA HIS A 899 15.83 28.30 -23.87
C HIS A 899 17.13 27.45 -23.95
N GLY A 900 17.88 27.33 -22.88
CA GLY A 900 19.04 26.45 -22.75
C GLY A 900 18.74 25.06 -22.16
N ARG A 901 17.50 24.60 -22.24
CA ARG A 901 17.10 23.25 -21.82
C ARG A 901 17.67 22.22 -22.82
N LEU A 902 18.62 21.42 -22.35
CA LEU A 902 19.19 20.28 -23.12
C LEU A 902 18.34 19.03 -22.92
#